data_a3e0bb0ffee7920d4c206830baa1e733
#
_entry.id   a3e0bb0ffee7920d4c206830baa1e733
#
_cell.length_a   1.000
_cell.length_b   1.000
_cell.length_c   1.000
_cell.angle_alpha   90.00
_cell.angle_beta   90.00
_cell.angle_gamma   90.00
#
_symmetry.space_group_name_H-M   'P 1'
#
loop_
_entity.id
_entity.type
_entity.pdbx_description
1 polymer ?
#
loop_
_entity_poly.entity_id
_entity_poly.type
_entity_poly.pdbx_seq_one_letter_code
_entity_poly.pdbx_strand_id
1 'polypeptide(L)'
;MSKIGEAERKAQNRVIDLLCGGTSGTPGGLGWRYLGDWQKREGNANIEPSLLRPWLEARGYSPEVITQAITRLERDARMEGTKLYEANQSFYDMLRYGVAIAPGPGEAPVTVRFVDWGDAGANDLGVAEEVSIKGRDAKAWNKRPDLVLYVNGIALGVVELKKSTVGVGTGIRQTLDNQRPEFIRHFFTTVQITFAGNDSEGLRYAPIKTPQPYWLAWKEDSEISARLDRDVTQMMAPARFLELIHDFTLFDAGIKKIARPNQYFAVKAAQERVGSREGGIIWQTQGSGKSLIMVMLARWIREAFPDGRILVVTDRKELDSQIEDVFGNTGDKVRRARSGNDLMAALADPTDRIICSLVHKFGKKEEGELESLISDIQNANIGAPKGEFFVFIDEAHRTQSGKLAKAMRKVLPKAMFIGFTGTPLLRSDKGTSLETFGPYIGKPYRFDEAVEDGVVLDLRYEARDIDQRISAPDKIDAWFEAKTKGLTPIAKATLKQRWGTLQRVLSSRDRLEQIANDIILDMEMKPRLNAGMGNAMLVAGSIPEACELFEIFRKSGSILADKCAIVTSYKRAAPEITGEETGMGETEKQRVHRVYTDLLGDTSEEEYEEGALRLFKKEPGRMKLLIVVSRLLTGFDAPTATYIYIDKQMRDHGLFQAICRVNRLDGDDKDFGYIVDYKDLFRNIESAVDDYTSEAFDAFDKEDVEGLITDRAEQADTDLRTARDAWLGLLDAVEQPKGDDELFAYFSSPGGIESDPDAEEKARRRQALYKLAGRYARAYTNVAAEPDGSDFNELELGEMRKEVEHAIGVRDAVRLHSGDAVDMKLYEPAMRHLIDNYIRADDSQVISHLDDISLIDLVESKGAQAEDDLPALSKRKRENVAEAIENNVRKLIIDETPVNPKFYEKMSELLTDLVAQRRSGAIEYAEYLEKIAELVRAAKSGHGNTYPESMKSPGQKALFDNLGQDEALARRVDEAVRATAPHGWRGHTMKEKKVRRCLEAEISDPDTVDTLLQILKNHGEY
;
A
#
# COMPACT_ATOMS: atom_id res chain seq x y z
N MET A 1 38.50 7.08 20.02
CA MET A 1 37.44 6.63 19.09
C MET A 1 36.61 5.60 19.81
N SER A 2 35.29 5.76 19.86
CA SER A 2 34.43 4.80 20.52
C SER A 2 34.34 3.51 19.69
N LYS A 3 34.18 2.34 20.33
CA LYS A 3 33.99 1.05 19.65
C LYS A 3 32.84 1.06 18.59
N ILE A 4 31.97 2.05 18.64
CA ILE A 4 30.85 2.26 17.72
C ILE A 4 31.34 2.68 16.34
N GLY A 5 32.37 3.51 16.23
CA GLY A 5 32.95 3.94 14.93
C GLY A 5 33.79 2.88 14.22
N GLU A 6 34.29 1.87 14.95
CA GLU A 6 35.12 0.82 14.33
C GLU A 6 34.32 -0.18 13.48
N ALA A 7 33.08 -0.48 13.87
CA ALA A 7 32.23 -1.44 13.14
C ALA A 7 31.67 -0.84 11.83
N GLU A 8 31.28 0.43 11.84
CA GLU A 8 30.83 1.17 10.66
C GLU A 8 31.96 1.33 9.67
N ARG A 9 33.19 1.66 10.16
CA ARG A 9 34.41 1.74 9.36
C ARG A 9 34.79 0.40 8.69
N LYS A 10 34.52 -0.72 9.34
CA LYS A 10 34.74 -2.06 8.73
C LYS A 10 33.81 -2.30 7.53
N ALA A 11 32.53 -1.99 7.63
CA ALA A 11 31.60 -2.10 6.51
C ALA A 11 32.03 -1.19 5.34
N GLN A 12 32.44 0.05 5.65
CA GLN A 12 32.89 1.01 4.67
C GLN A 12 34.16 0.52 3.94
N ASN A 13 35.18 0.06 4.67
CA ASN A 13 36.42 -0.48 4.09
C ASN A 13 36.12 -1.71 3.21
N ARG A 14 35.22 -2.59 3.66
CA ARG A 14 34.80 -3.76 2.87
C ARG A 14 34.16 -3.38 1.54
N VAL A 15 33.29 -2.37 1.52
CA VAL A 15 32.68 -1.86 0.29
C VAL A 15 33.74 -1.23 -0.62
N ILE A 16 34.71 -0.47 -0.07
CA ILE A 16 35.84 0.08 -0.83
C ILE A 16 36.69 -1.04 -1.43
N ASP A 17 36.97 -2.09 -0.65
CA ASP A 17 37.75 -3.25 -1.16
C ASP A 17 37.01 -3.97 -2.30
N LEU A 18 35.70 -4.15 -2.21
CA LEU A 18 34.90 -4.73 -3.30
C LEU A 18 34.92 -3.87 -4.55
N LEU A 19 34.77 -2.56 -4.40
CA LEU A 19 34.71 -1.63 -5.53
C LEU A 19 36.08 -1.43 -6.17
N CYS A 20 37.12 -1.21 -5.34
CA CYS A 20 38.41 -0.71 -5.76
C CYS A 20 39.56 -1.75 -5.66
N GLY A 21 39.32 -2.91 -5.05
CA GLY A 21 40.42 -3.87 -4.76
C GLY A 21 41.44 -3.34 -3.76
N GLY A 22 41.05 -2.37 -2.92
CA GLY A 22 41.87 -1.69 -1.90
C GLY A 22 42.05 -0.20 -2.17
N THR A 23 42.99 0.39 -1.45
CA THR A 23 43.20 1.86 -1.44
C THR A 23 44.41 2.33 -2.27
N SER A 24 44.83 1.56 -3.28
CA SER A 24 46.01 1.86 -4.11
C SER A 24 45.86 3.06 -5.06
N GLY A 25 44.65 3.55 -5.27
CA GLY A 25 44.35 4.62 -6.21
C GLY A 25 44.31 4.20 -7.69
N THR A 26 44.59 2.92 -7.97
CA THR A 26 44.41 2.30 -9.29
C THR A 26 43.09 1.55 -9.35
N PRO A 27 42.43 1.46 -10.52
CA PRO A 27 41.20 0.66 -10.65
C PRO A 27 41.46 -0.80 -10.27
N GLY A 28 40.56 -1.36 -9.46
CA GLY A 28 40.61 -2.74 -9.01
C GLY A 28 39.23 -3.21 -8.56
N GLY A 29 39.13 -4.40 -8.01
CA GLY A 29 37.85 -4.97 -7.62
C GLY A 29 36.82 -4.99 -8.76
N LEU A 30 35.74 -4.24 -8.61
CA LEU A 30 34.72 -4.06 -9.66
C LEU A 30 35.11 -3.05 -10.76
N GLY A 31 36.32 -2.49 -10.70
CA GLY A 31 36.83 -1.53 -11.69
C GLY A 31 36.76 -0.06 -11.28
N TRP A 32 36.42 0.21 -10.01
CA TRP A 32 36.45 1.56 -9.46
C TRP A 32 37.86 1.92 -8.95
N ARG A 33 38.20 3.20 -9.03
CA ARG A 33 39.44 3.76 -8.53
C ARG A 33 39.21 4.46 -7.18
N TYR A 34 39.99 4.15 -6.18
CA TYR A 34 39.92 4.85 -4.90
C TYR A 34 40.49 6.26 -5.01
N LEU A 35 39.69 7.28 -4.72
CA LEU A 35 40.07 8.69 -4.82
C LEU A 35 40.64 9.24 -3.51
N GLY A 36 40.47 8.55 -2.39
CA GLY A 36 41.01 8.93 -1.10
C GLY A 36 39.95 9.27 -0.05
N ASP A 37 40.42 9.49 1.16
CA ASP A 37 39.65 10.04 2.27
C ASP A 37 39.54 11.56 2.11
N TRP A 38 38.36 12.06 1.84
CA TRP A 38 38.07 13.46 1.59
C TRP A 38 37.52 14.21 2.80
N GLN A 39 37.74 13.69 3.99
CA GLN A 39 37.28 14.32 5.23
C GLN A 39 37.89 15.72 5.44
N LYS A 40 39.21 15.84 5.16
CA LYS A 40 39.97 17.08 5.37
C LYS A 40 40.23 17.85 4.07
N ARG A 41 39.84 17.28 2.92
CA ARG A 41 40.00 17.95 1.62
C ARG A 41 39.04 19.13 1.53
N GLU A 42 39.57 20.28 1.16
CA GLU A 42 38.75 21.47 0.92
C GLU A 42 38.23 21.49 -0.52
N GLY A 43 37.06 22.11 -0.71
CA GLY A 43 36.47 22.32 -2.04
C GLY A 43 35.82 21.09 -2.66
N ASN A 44 35.44 20.10 -1.86
CA ASN A 44 34.70 18.95 -2.35
C ASN A 44 33.35 19.38 -2.97
N ALA A 45 33.13 18.93 -4.20
CA ALA A 45 31.96 19.31 -5.00
C ALA A 45 31.30 18.09 -5.66
N ASN A 46 30.08 18.30 -6.14
CA ASN A 46 29.36 17.31 -6.93
C ASN A 46 29.89 17.23 -8.39
N ILE A 47 30.67 18.24 -8.83
CA ILE A 47 31.44 18.22 -10.07
C ILE A 47 32.86 18.57 -9.71
N GLU A 48 33.81 17.70 -10.08
CA GLU A 48 35.24 17.83 -9.83
C GLU A 48 35.97 18.12 -11.16
N PRO A 49 36.18 19.37 -11.54
CA PRO A 49 36.80 19.72 -12.81
C PRO A 49 38.20 19.11 -13.02
N SER A 50 38.92 18.88 -11.91
CA SER A 50 40.23 18.24 -11.93
C SER A 50 40.19 16.78 -12.42
N LEU A 51 39.08 16.12 -12.28
CA LEU A 51 38.83 14.75 -12.78
C LEU A 51 38.15 14.77 -14.15
N LEU A 52 37.20 15.69 -14.36
CA LEU A 52 36.41 15.75 -15.58
C LEU A 52 37.22 16.25 -16.79
N ARG A 53 38.05 17.29 -16.61
CA ARG A 53 38.83 17.89 -17.67
C ARG A 53 39.76 16.89 -18.39
N PRO A 54 40.59 16.10 -17.70
CA PRO A 54 41.46 15.13 -18.36
C PRO A 54 40.72 14.08 -19.16
N TRP A 55 39.52 13.66 -18.67
CA TRP A 55 38.70 12.71 -19.39
C TRP A 55 38.13 13.31 -20.69
N LEU A 56 37.68 14.58 -20.66
CA LEU A 56 37.20 15.28 -21.84
C LEU A 56 38.33 15.54 -22.86
N GLU A 57 39.57 15.88 -22.40
CA GLU A 57 40.75 16.03 -23.22
C GLU A 57 41.07 14.71 -23.95
N ALA A 58 41.01 13.58 -23.23
CA ALA A 58 41.23 12.26 -23.83
C ALA A 58 40.17 11.88 -24.89
N ARG A 59 38.99 12.52 -24.88
CA ARG A 59 37.94 12.40 -25.88
C ARG A 59 38.14 13.33 -27.09
N GLY A 60 39.18 14.14 -27.11
CA GLY A 60 39.55 14.99 -28.24
C GLY A 60 38.81 16.32 -28.33
N TYR A 61 38.11 16.76 -27.26
CA TYR A 61 37.52 18.11 -27.23
C TYR A 61 38.63 19.19 -27.05
N SER A 62 38.42 20.36 -27.65
CA SER A 62 39.32 21.46 -27.47
C SER A 62 39.28 22.10 -26.08
N PRO A 63 40.34 22.70 -25.57
CA PRO A 63 40.35 23.32 -24.24
C PRO A 63 39.27 24.37 -24.04
N GLU A 64 38.93 25.13 -25.08
CA GLU A 64 37.88 26.15 -25.09
C GLU A 64 36.49 25.52 -24.93
N VAL A 65 36.21 24.47 -25.70
CA VAL A 65 34.94 23.69 -25.62
C VAL A 65 34.78 23.04 -24.26
N ILE A 66 35.87 22.44 -23.74
CA ILE A 66 35.88 21.81 -22.41
C ILE A 66 35.56 22.85 -21.33
N THR A 67 36.19 24.01 -21.38
CA THR A 67 36.00 25.06 -20.38
C THR A 67 34.56 25.57 -20.41
N GLN A 68 33.98 25.80 -21.58
CA GLN A 68 32.60 26.23 -21.74
C GLN A 68 31.62 25.14 -21.27
N ALA A 69 31.90 23.88 -21.60
CA ALA A 69 31.07 22.74 -21.21
C ALA A 69 31.04 22.55 -19.68
N ILE A 70 32.22 22.59 -19.02
CA ILE A 70 32.32 22.48 -17.56
C ILE A 70 31.60 23.67 -16.89
N THR A 71 31.83 24.89 -17.36
CA THR A 71 31.21 26.10 -16.82
C THR A 71 29.66 26.02 -16.93
N ARG A 72 29.17 25.52 -18.05
CA ARG A 72 27.74 25.33 -18.23
C ARG A 72 27.20 24.25 -17.32
N LEU A 73 27.89 23.11 -17.19
CA LEU A 73 27.52 22.01 -16.33
C LEU A 73 27.42 22.46 -14.87
N GLU A 74 28.47 23.17 -14.38
CA GLU A 74 28.53 23.72 -13.03
C GLU A 74 27.42 24.76 -12.77
N ARG A 75 27.15 25.64 -13.74
CA ARG A 75 26.08 26.61 -13.63
C ARG A 75 24.72 25.95 -13.49
N ASP A 76 24.44 24.99 -14.35
CA ASP A 76 23.12 24.34 -14.41
C ASP A 76 22.96 23.34 -13.24
N ALA A 77 24.06 22.83 -12.66
CA ALA A 77 24.07 22.11 -11.40
C ALA A 77 23.81 23.01 -10.17
N ARG A 78 23.98 24.34 -10.31
CA ARG A 78 23.65 25.30 -9.23
C ARG A 78 22.16 25.47 -9.11
N MET A 79 21.61 25.09 -7.97
CA MET A 79 20.18 25.14 -7.69
C MET A 79 19.77 26.57 -7.31
N GLU A 80 19.73 27.49 -8.28
CA GLU A 80 19.31 28.90 -8.06
C GLU A 80 17.81 29.04 -8.31
N GLY A 81 17.03 29.11 -7.21
CA GLY A 81 15.58 29.36 -7.29
C GLY A 81 14.72 28.19 -7.76
N THR A 82 15.32 27.03 -8.09
CA THR A 82 14.62 25.84 -8.54
C THR A 82 14.46 24.81 -7.42
N LYS A 83 13.53 23.88 -7.58
CA LYS A 83 13.43 22.74 -6.68
C LYS A 83 14.45 21.67 -7.06
N LEU A 84 14.85 20.82 -6.10
CA LEU A 84 15.83 19.76 -6.33
C LEU A 84 15.43 18.83 -7.49
N TYR A 85 14.15 18.54 -7.64
CA TYR A 85 13.64 17.69 -8.71
C TYR A 85 13.93 18.28 -10.10
N GLU A 86 13.56 19.53 -10.32
CA GLU A 86 13.75 20.22 -11.60
C GLU A 86 15.24 20.41 -11.92
N ALA A 87 16.05 20.76 -10.92
CA ALA A 87 17.51 20.87 -11.11
C ALA A 87 18.14 19.53 -11.47
N ASN A 88 17.76 18.46 -10.79
CA ASN A 88 18.26 17.11 -11.07
C ASN A 88 17.78 16.58 -12.43
N GLN A 89 16.54 16.88 -12.83
CA GLN A 89 16.00 16.53 -14.16
C GLN A 89 16.78 17.24 -15.27
N SER A 90 16.95 18.56 -15.16
CA SER A 90 17.74 19.33 -16.13
C SER A 90 19.18 18.83 -16.24
N PHE A 91 19.78 18.50 -15.10
CA PHE A 91 21.11 17.91 -15.08
C PHE A 91 21.16 16.52 -15.73
N TYR A 92 20.18 15.68 -15.44
CA TYR A 92 20.06 14.35 -16.05
C TYR A 92 19.94 14.42 -17.58
N ASP A 93 19.19 15.39 -18.11
CA ASP A 93 19.06 15.58 -19.56
C ASP A 93 20.39 15.96 -20.19
N MET A 94 21.17 16.84 -19.55
CA MET A 94 22.52 17.17 -20.01
C MET A 94 23.49 15.97 -19.93
N LEU A 95 23.36 15.17 -18.87
CA LEU A 95 24.17 13.98 -18.70
C LEU A 95 23.86 12.94 -19.78
N ARG A 96 22.57 12.72 -20.07
CA ARG A 96 22.11 11.73 -21.02
C ARG A 96 22.38 12.11 -22.48
N TYR A 97 22.05 13.34 -22.86
CA TYR A 97 22.12 13.80 -24.26
C TYR A 97 23.36 14.62 -24.60
N GLY A 98 24.11 15.04 -23.59
CA GLY A 98 25.21 15.95 -23.76
C GLY A 98 24.77 17.42 -23.88
N VAL A 99 25.70 18.30 -24.08
CA VAL A 99 25.49 19.73 -24.19
C VAL A 99 26.10 20.26 -25.50
N ALA A 100 25.28 20.96 -26.28
CA ALA A 100 25.77 21.62 -27.49
C ALA A 100 26.57 22.90 -27.11
N ILE A 101 27.83 22.95 -27.51
CA ILE A 101 28.78 24.07 -27.28
C ILE A 101 29.25 24.59 -28.63
N ALA A 102 29.11 25.88 -28.88
CA ALA A 102 29.67 26.55 -30.05
C ALA A 102 31.15 26.93 -29.78
N PRO A 103 32.11 26.37 -30.48
CA PRO A 103 33.53 26.66 -30.24
C PRO A 103 33.86 28.14 -30.42
N GLY A 104 33.25 28.78 -31.41
CA GLY A 104 33.43 30.20 -31.73
C GLY A 104 32.28 30.81 -32.54
N PRO A 105 32.30 32.12 -32.78
CA PRO A 105 31.27 32.78 -33.57
C PRO A 105 31.22 32.25 -35.01
N GLY A 106 30.08 31.65 -35.38
CA GLY A 106 29.86 31.09 -36.72
C GLY A 106 30.32 29.65 -36.92
N GLU A 107 30.84 29.00 -35.88
CA GLU A 107 31.19 27.59 -35.90
C GLU A 107 30.01 26.72 -35.51
N ALA A 108 29.93 25.54 -36.11
CA ALA A 108 28.88 24.56 -35.79
C ALA A 108 28.99 24.07 -34.33
N PRO A 109 27.93 23.97 -33.59
CA PRO A 109 27.97 23.46 -32.23
C PRO A 109 28.46 22.00 -32.17
N VAL A 110 29.34 21.73 -31.22
CA VAL A 110 29.85 20.39 -30.89
C VAL A 110 29.06 19.88 -29.67
N THR A 111 28.51 18.69 -29.78
CA THR A 111 27.84 18.06 -28.60
C THR A 111 28.92 17.43 -27.72
N VAL A 112 29.09 17.99 -26.51
CA VAL A 112 29.96 17.45 -25.49
C VAL A 112 29.21 16.45 -24.64
N ARG A 113 29.66 15.21 -24.60
CA ARG A 113 29.14 14.15 -23.77
C ARG A 113 29.99 13.98 -22.54
N PHE A 114 29.39 13.79 -21.37
CA PHE A 114 30.07 13.70 -20.08
C PHE A 114 30.24 12.26 -19.58
N VAL A 115 29.56 11.32 -20.20
CA VAL A 115 29.61 9.88 -19.90
C VAL A 115 29.63 9.10 -21.22
N ASP A 116 30.41 8.06 -21.27
CA ASP A 116 30.30 7.03 -22.32
C ASP A 116 29.31 5.96 -21.86
N TRP A 117 28.13 6.01 -22.40
CA TRP A 117 27.07 5.05 -22.06
C TRP A 117 27.23 3.69 -22.77
N GLY A 118 27.97 3.65 -23.86
CA GLY A 118 28.19 2.45 -24.68
C GLY A 118 29.31 1.54 -24.15
N ASP A 119 30.33 2.16 -23.54
CA ASP A 119 31.44 1.44 -22.95
C ASP A 119 31.73 1.93 -21.52
N ALA A 120 31.26 1.13 -20.55
CA ALA A 120 31.48 1.46 -19.15
C ALA A 120 32.96 1.59 -18.76
N GLY A 121 33.83 0.78 -19.40
CA GLY A 121 35.28 0.79 -19.17
C GLY A 121 35.99 2.04 -19.71
N ALA A 122 35.34 2.77 -20.60
CA ALA A 122 35.85 4.03 -21.14
C ALA A 122 35.65 5.24 -20.23
N ASN A 123 35.01 5.06 -19.05
CA ASN A 123 34.81 6.10 -18.06
C ASN A 123 35.84 6.00 -16.91
N ASP A 124 36.18 7.13 -16.31
CA ASP A 124 36.92 7.20 -15.05
C ASP A 124 35.92 7.06 -13.87
N LEU A 125 35.91 5.89 -13.28
CA LEU A 125 35.01 5.54 -12.18
C LEU A 125 35.74 5.69 -10.85
N GLY A 126 35.35 6.65 -10.02
CA GLY A 126 36.06 6.98 -8.79
C GLY A 126 35.16 6.85 -7.53
N VAL A 127 35.77 6.37 -6.45
CA VAL A 127 35.13 6.31 -5.12
C VAL A 127 35.91 7.18 -4.15
N ALA A 128 35.25 8.17 -3.57
CA ALA A 128 35.80 8.98 -2.47
C ALA A 128 35.06 8.62 -1.17
N GLU A 129 35.82 8.51 -0.08
CA GLU A 129 35.25 8.26 1.25
C GLU A 129 35.22 9.51 2.13
N GLU A 130 34.28 9.54 3.09
CA GLU A 130 34.18 10.60 4.09
C GLU A 130 34.12 12.01 3.46
N VAL A 131 33.33 12.19 2.42
CA VAL A 131 33.33 13.41 1.62
C VAL A 131 32.72 14.58 2.38
N SER A 132 33.53 15.47 2.94
CA SER A 132 33.07 16.66 3.67
C SER A 132 32.54 17.73 2.73
N ILE A 133 31.23 17.98 2.78
CA ILE A 133 30.54 18.94 1.94
C ILE A 133 30.04 20.10 2.81
N LYS A 134 30.39 21.33 2.41
CA LYS A 134 29.96 22.54 3.10
C LYS A 134 28.47 22.86 2.75
N GLY A 135 27.71 23.26 3.73
CA GLY A 135 26.39 23.84 3.51
C GLY A 135 26.53 25.11 2.65
N ARG A 136 25.52 25.40 1.83
CA ARG A 136 25.55 26.50 0.87
C ARG A 136 25.55 27.89 1.53
N ASP A 137 24.81 28.02 2.64
CA ASP A 137 24.62 29.27 3.34
C ASP A 137 25.21 29.21 4.74
N ALA A 138 25.46 30.39 5.36
CA ALA A 138 26.00 30.50 6.71
C ALA A 138 25.14 29.83 7.79
N LYS A 139 23.87 29.54 7.47
CA LYS A 139 22.91 28.83 8.33
C LYS A 139 22.81 27.32 8.01
N ALA A 140 23.40 26.86 6.92
CA ALA A 140 23.34 25.46 6.52
C ALA A 140 24.48 24.65 7.15
N TRP A 141 24.14 23.44 7.59
CA TRP A 141 25.08 22.53 8.25
C TRP A 141 25.86 21.73 7.22
N ASN A 142 27.14 21.54 7.50
CA ASN A 142 27.97 20.65 6.72
C ASN A 142 27.55 19.19 6.95
N LYS A 143 27.67 18.37 5.91
CA LYS A 143 27.41 16.93 5.99
C LYS A 143 28.57 16.17 5.34
N ARG A 144 28.64 14.89 5.67
CA ARG A 144 29.72 14.02 5.24
C ARG A 144 29.17 12.64 4.90
N PRO A 145 28.76 12.41 3.64
CA PRO A 145 28.44 11.08 3.14
C PRO A 145 29.59 10.11 3.30
N ASP A 146 29.28 8.84 3.63
CA ASP A 146 30.31 7.82 3.85
C ASP A 146 31.07 7.52 2.58
N LEU A 147 30.39 7.29 1.44
CA LEU A 147 31.02 7.13 0.13
C LEU A 147 30.26 7.94 -0.94
N VAL A 148 31.02 8.47 -1.89
CA VAL A 148 30.50 9.13 -3.10
C VAL A 148 31.07 8.46 -4.33
N LEU A 149 30.21 8.09 -5.27
CA LEU A 149 30.57 7.47 -6.55
C LEU A 149 30.63 8.54 -7.63
N TYR A 150 31.83 8.77 -8.15
CA TYR A 150 32.08 9.71 -9.22
C TYR A 150 32.29 8.99 -10.55
N VAL A 151 31.61 9.47 -11.58
CA VAL A 151 31.87 9.07 -12.97
C VAL A 151 32.44 10.27 -13.71
N ASN A 152 33.65 10.14 -14.22
CA ASN A 152 34.35 11.22 -14.90
C ASN A 152 34.43 12.52 -14.07
N GLY A 153 34.51 12.40 -12.75
CA GLY A 153 34.48 13.54 -11.82
C GLY A 153 33.12 14.14 -11.52
N ILE A 154 32.02 13.49 -11.93
CA ILE A 154 30.65 13.88 -11.61
C ILE A 154 30.08 12.92 -10.55
N ALA A 155 29.60 13.43 -9.42
CA ALA A 155 28.98 12.65 -8.36
C ALA A 155 27.62 12.13 -8.81
N LEU A 156 27.50 10.84 -9.13
CA LEU A 156 26.28 10.20 -9.59
C LEU A 156 25.66 9.29 -8.54
N GLY A 157 26.44 8.84 -7.54
CA GLY A 157 25.97 7.99 -6.46
C GLY A 157 26.43 8.47 -5.09
N VAL A 158 25.56 8.27 -4.06
CA VAL A 158 25.90 8.50 -2.65
C VAL A 158 25.51 7.26 -1.87
N VAL A 159 26.40 6.81 -0.98
CA VAL A 159 26.21 5.61 -0.16
C VAL A 159 26.36 5.97 1.32
N GLU A 160 25.38 5.59 2.13
CA GLU A 160 25.41 5.68 3.58
C GLU A 160 25.44 4.26 4.16
N LEU A 161 26.43 3.97 4.96
CA LEU A 161 26.64 2.65 5.55
C LEU A 161 26.41 2.70 7.06
N LYS A 162 25.85 1.65 7.59
CA LYS A 162 25.64 1.53 9.03
C LYS A 162 26.22 0.20 9.55
N LYS A 163 26.55 0.17 10.83
CA LYS A 163 26.95 -1.09 11.46
C LYS A 163 25.81 -2.10 11.41
N SER A 164 26.13 -3.38 11.42
CA SER A 164 25.17 -4.49 11.34
C SER A 164 24.05 -4.48 12.39
N THR A 165 24.25 -3.80 13.51
CA THR A 165 23.27 -3.67 14.60
C THR A 165 22.38 -2.42 14.49
N VAL A 166 22.53 -1.62 13.43
CA VAL A 166 21.71 -0.43 13.15
C VAL A 166 20.98 -0.65 11.84
N GLY A 167 19.66 -0.60 11.89
CA GLY A 167 18.82 -0.81 10.70
C GLY A 167 19.14 0.16 9.57
N VAL A 168 19.08 -0.33 8.33
CA VAL A 168 19.32 0.43 7.09
C VAL A 168 18.44 1.69 7.03
N GLY A 169 17.23 1.66 7.61
CA GLY A 169 16.35 2.83 7.71
C GLY A 169 17.01 4.08 8.29
N THR A 170 18.00 3.93 9.18
CA THR A 170 18.76 5.07 9.72
C THR A 170 19.65 5.72 8.66
N GLY A 171 20.34 4.93 7.84
CA GLY A 171 21.10 5.45 6.70
C GLY A 171 20.21 6.12 5.65
N ILE A 172 19.03 5.55 5.41
CA ILE A 172 18.01 6.14 4.52
C ILE A 172 17.59 7.53 5.03
N ARG A 173 17.24 7.65 6.31
CA ARG A 173 16.86 8.94 6.91
C ARG A 173 17.99 9.95 6.84
N GLN A 174 19.23 9.53 7.13
CA GLN A 174 20.40 10.39 7.00
C GLN A 174 20.57 10.92 5.56
N THR A 175 20.42 10.06 4.55
CA THR A 175 20.46 10.44 3.14
C THR A 175 19.33 11.41 2.78
N LEU A 176 18.12 11.22 3.31
CA LEU A 176 17.00 12.14 3.10
C LEU A 176 17.22 13.49 3.79
N ASP A 177 17.76 13.49 5.00
CA ASP A 177 18.12 14.72 5.71
C ASP A 177 19.19 15.51 4.95
N ASN A 178 20.22 14.84 4.40
CA ASN A 178 21.24 15.47 3.58
C ASN A 178 20.65 16.26 2.39
N GLN A 179 19.47 15.88 1.89
CA GLN A 179 18.77 16.51 0.78
C GLN A 179 17.89 17.71 1.20
N ARG A 180 17.81 18.04 2.49
CA ARG A 180 17.03 19.20 2.97
C ARG A 180 17.76 20.52 2.73
N PRO A 181 17.05 21.65 2.67
CA PRO A 181 17.65 22.99 2.49
C PRO A 181 18.70 23.35 3.54
N GLU A 182 18.49 22.87 4.78
CA GLU A 182 19.35 23.14 5.94
C GLU A 182 20.71 22.45 5.85
N PHE A 183 20.88 21.51 4.91
CA PHE A 183 22.08 20.72 4.77
C PHE A 183 22.71 20.88 3.38
N ILE A 184 23.07 19.78 2.74
CA ILE A 184 23.84 19.77 1.50
C ILE A 184 22.98 19.49 0.26
N ARG A 185 21.73 19.95 0.23
CA ARG A 185 20.75 19.70 -0.86
C ARG A 185 21.33 19.98 -2.26
N HIS A 186 22.16 21.02 -2.40
CA HIS A 186 22.78 21.39 -3.66
C HIS A 186 23.73 20.34 -4.24
N PHE A 187 24.30 19.49 -3.39
CA PHE A 187 25.15 18.38 -3.83
C PHE A 187 24.36 17.33 -4.61
N PHE A 188 23.09 17.14 -4.26
CA PHE A 188 22.21 16.14 -4.85
C PHE A 188 21.64 16.53 -6.23
N THR A 189 21.97 17.69 -6.77
CA THR A 189 21.54 18.06 -8.13
C THR A 189 22.12 17.15 -9.20
N THR A 190 23.29 16.57 -8.99
CA THR A 190 23.94 15.64 -9.92
C THR A 190 23.69 14.18 -9.57
N VAL A 191 23.39 13.88 -8.32
CA VAL A 191 23.25 12.50 -7.82
C VAL A 191 22.03 11.82 -8.45
N GLN A 192 22.25 10.68 -9.07
CA GLN A 192 21.24 9.93 -9.77
C GLN A 192 20.66 8.80 -8.93
N ILE A 193 21.50 8.12 -8.15
CA ILE A 193 21.13 7.01 -7.30
C ILE A 193 21.69 7.25 -5.90
N THR A 194 20.88 7.00 -4.89
CA THR A 194 21.29 7.00 -3.48
C THR A 194 21.18 5.58 -2.93
N PHE A 195 22.11 5.21 -2.07
CA PHE A 195 22.22 3.90 -1.45
C PHE A 195 22.31 4.05 0.07
N ALA A 196 21.74 3.08 0.77
CA ALA A 196 21.93 2.91 2.21
C ALA A 196 22.05 1.41 2.51
N GLY A 197 22.96 1.01 3.40
CA GLY A 197 23.17 -0.41 3.64
C GLY A 197 23.87 -0.75 4.94
N ASN A 198 23.81 -2.03 5.27
CA ASN A 198 24.58 -2.67 6.33
C ASN A 198 24.86 -4.15 6.00
N ASP A 199 25.68 -4.82 6.78
CA ASP A 199 26.04 -6.23 6.56
C ASP A 199 24.85 -7.18 6.71
N SER A 200 23.88 -6.87 7.55
CA SER A 200 22.73 -7.76 7.88
C SER A 200 21.58 -7.66 6.87
N GLU A 201 21.20 -6.44 6.49
CA GLU A 201 20.05 -6.20 5.63
C GLU A 201 20.41 -6.01 4.15
N GLY A 202 21.74 -5.89 3.83
CA GLY A 202 22.23 -5.60 2.49
C GLY A 202 22.07 -4.14 2.12
N LEU A 203 21.87 -3.86 0.82
CA LEU A 203 21.82 -2.52 0.26
C LEU A 203 20.38 -2.17 -0.14
N ARG A 204 19.97 -0.94 0.18
CA ARG A 204 18.75 -0.32 -0.36
C ARG A 204 19.15 0.80 -1.30
N TYR A 205 18.35 1.00 -2.35
CA TYR A 205 18.59 2.05 -3.33
C TYR A 205 17.34 2.82 -3.67
N ALA A 206 17.52 4.08 -4.01
CA ALA A 206 16.43 4.93 -4.46
C ALA A 206 16.99 6.15 -5.21
N PRO A 207 16.19 6.82 -6.05
CA PRO A 207 16.51 8.16 -6.52
C PRO A 207 16.34 9.20 -5.41
N ILE A 208 16.72 10.43 -5.69
CA ILE A 208 16.56 11.57 -4.76
C ILE A 208 15.10 11.72 -4.29
N LYS A 209 14.92 12.20 -3.05
CA LYS A 209 13.64 12.55 -2.41
C LYS A 209 12.64 11.39 -2.27
N THR A 210 13.06 10.16 -2.48
CA THR A 210 12.19 8.99 -2.30
C THR A 210 11.97 8.72 -0.82
N PRO A 211 10.73 8.76 -0.31
CA PRO A 211 10.44 8.45 1.10
C PRO A 211 10.91 7.04 1.47
N GLN A 212 11.28 6.85 2.74
CA GLN A 212 11.88 5.61 3.23
C GLN A 212 11.12 4.32 2.83
N PRO A 213 9.78 4.24 2.89
CA PRO A 213 9.05 3.01 2.54
C PRO A 213 9.17 2.57 1.08
N TYR A 214 9.62 3.46 0.20
CA TYR A 214 9.74 3.22 -1.23
C TYR A 214 11.19 2.96 -1.68
N TRP A 215 12.13 2.81 -0.74
CA TRP A 215 13.47 2.37 -1.04
C TRP A 215 13.51 0.89 -1.38
N LEU A 216 14.17 0.55 -2.43
CA LEU A 216 14.16 -0.75 -3.08
C LEU A 216 15.32 -1.62 -2.61
N ALA A 217 15.09 -2.94 -2.53
CA ALA A 217 16.15 -3.94 -2.45
C ALA A 217 16.45 -4.48 -3.84
N TRP A 218 17.69 -4.77 -4.14
CA TRP A 218 18.03 -5.50 -5.33
C TRP A 218 17.83 -7.01 -5.09
N LYS A 219 17.19 -7.70 -6.03
CA LYS A 219 16.90 -9.12 -5.94
C LYS A 219 17.32 -9.79 -7.24
N GLU A 220 18.40 -10.52 -7.17
CA GLU A 220 18.99 -11.29 -8.27
C GLU A 220 19.72 -12.49 -7.69
N ASP A 221 19.61 -13.67 -8.34
CA ASP A 221 20.28 -14.87 -7.91
C ASP A 221 21.79 -14.68 -7.87
N SER A 222 22.44 -15.21 -6.84
CA SER A 222 23.87 -15.06 -6.64
C SER A 222 24.44 -16.17 -5.74
N GLU A 223 25.67 -16.57 -6.02
CA GLU A 223 26.44 -17.45 -5.16
C GLU A 223 27.03 -16.73 -3.92
N ILE A 224 26.99 -15.40 -3.91
CA ILE A 224 27.51 -14.59 -2.80
C ILE A 224 26.51 -14.60 -1.66
N SER A 225 26.86 -15.25 -0.55
CA SER A 225 26.00 -15.38 0.62
C SER A 225 25.88 -14.11 1.45
N ALA A 226 26.94 -13.28 1.52
CA ALA A 226 26.97 -12.02 2.25
C ALA A 226 26.11 -10.99 1.52
N ARG A 227 24.99 -10.55 2.12
CA ARG A 227 23.98 -9.69 1.50
C ARG A 227 24.56 -8.37 0.97
N LEU A 228 25.34 -7.66 1.81
CA LEU A 228 25.94 -6.40 1.38
C LEU A 228 26.89 -6.58 0.20
N ASP A 229 27.76 -7.59 0.22
CA ASP A 229 28.71 -7.88 -0.86
C ASP A 229 28.01 -8.21 -2.17
N ARG A 230 26.96 -9.05 -2.07
CA ARG A 230 26.14 -9.42 -3.22
C ARG A 230 25.52 -8.19 -3.86
N ASP A 231 24.84 -7.38 -3.05
CA ASP A 231 24.08 -6.23 -3.54
C ASP A 231 25.02 -5.14 -4.10
N VAL A 232 26.17 -4.90 -3.47
CA VAL A 232 27.22 -4.01 -3.98
C VAL A 232 27.78 -4.52 -5.31
N THR A 233 28.10 -5.82 -5.39
CA THR A 233 28.65 -6.44 -6.61
C THR A 233 27.65 -6.35 -7.76
N GLN A 234 26.39 -6.60 -7.51
CA GLN A 234 25.34 -6.59 -8.53
C GLN A 234 24.99 -5.18 -8.99
N MET A 235 24.84 -4.22 -8.07
CA MET A 235 24.32 -2.89 -8.41
C MET A 235 25.41 -1.87 -8.80
N MET A 236 26.61 -2.03 -8.24
CA MET A 236 27.70 -1.07 -8.46
C MET A 236 28.73 -1.57 -9.48
N ALA A 237 28.50 -2.73 -10.12
CA ALA A 237 29.25 -3.07 -11.33
C ALA A 237 29.08 -1.95 -12.36
N PRO A 238 30.14 -1.44 -12.96
CA PRO A 238 30.14 -0.22 -13.80
C PRO A 238 29.06 -0.23 -14.87
N ALA A 239 28.94 -1.31 -15.62
CA ALA A 239 27.93 -1.42 -16.67
C ALA A 239 26.49 -1.34 -16.12
N ARG A 240 26.20 -2.04 -15.01
CA ARG A 240 24.89 -2.03 -14.36
C ARG A 240 24.57 -0.65 -13.76
N PHE A 241 25.52 -0.03 -13.08
CA PHE A 241 25.36 1.30 -12.48
C PHE A 241 25.02 2.35 -13.53
N LEU A 242 25.77 2.37 -14.64
CA LEU A 242 25.53 3.31 -15.74
C LEU A 242 24.20 3.02 -16.46
N GLU A 243 23.90 1.76 -16.69
CA GLU A 243 22.67 1.34 -17.35
C GLU A 243 21.42 1.71 -16.51
N LEU A 244 21.47 1.53 -15.18
CA LEU A 244 20.38 1.96 -14.28
C LEU A 244 20.13 3.46 -14.37
N ILE A 245 21.17 4.25 -14.52
CA ILE A 245 21.05 5.70 -14.69
C ILE A 245 20.50 6.01 -16.08
N HIS A 246 21.03 5.43 -17.14
CA HIS A 246 20.71 5.76 -18.52
C HIS A 246 19.32 5.25 -18.93
N ASP A 247 19.08 3.95 -18.83
CA ASP A 247 17.89 3.31 -19.39
C ASP A 247 16.73 3.19 -18.40
N PHE A 248 17.05 3.12 -17.10
CA PHE A 248 16.12 2.73 -16.07
C PHE A 248 15.76 3.84 -15.08
N THR A 249 16.12 5.08 -15.39
CA THR A 249 15.71 6.26 -14.62
C THR A 249 14.72 7.10 -15.41
N LEU A 250 13.62 7.50 -14.74
CA LEU A 250 12.53 8.29 -15.30
C LEU A 250 12.15 9.45 -14.37
N PHE A 251 11.69 10.55 -14.98
CA PHE A 251 11.11 11.70 -14.27
C PHE A 251 9.61 11.75 -14.61
N ASP A 252 8.75 11.45 -13.65
CA ASP A 252 7.32 11.29 -13.86
C ASP A 252 6.54 12.14 -12.84
N ALA A 253 5.83 13.16 -13.33
CA ALA A 253 4.93 14.03 -12.56
C ALA A 253 5.53 14.58 -11.25
N GLY A 254 6.80 15.01 -11.26
CA GLY A 254 7.49 15.58 -10.09
C GLY A 254 8.17 14.54 -9.19
N ILE A 255 8.11 13.27 -9.55
CA ILE A 255 8.75 12.15 -8.84
C ILE A 255 9.81 11.53 -9.76
N LYS A 256 11.06 11.47 -9.29
CA LYS A 256 12.09 10.69 -9.96
C LYS A 256 11.94 9.23 -9.60
N LYS A 257 11.94 8.35 -10.59
CA LYS A 257 11.77 6.90 -10.47
C LYS A 257 12.97 6.18 -11.04
N ILE A 258 13.33 5.06 -10.44
CA ILE A 258 14.30 4.10 -10.94
C ILE A 258 13.64 2.73 -11.02
N ALA A 259 14.07 1.90 -11.98
CA ALA A 259 13.51 0.58 -12.15
C ALA A 259 13.65 -0.29 -10.88
N ARG A 260 12.60 -1.04 -10.59
CA ARG A 260 12.64 -2.17 -9.66
C ARG A 260 13.32 -3.36 -10.33
N PRO A 261 13.86 -4.35 -9.57
CA PRO A 261 14.49 -5.53 -10.17
C PRO A 261 13.62 -6.23 -11.21
N ASN A 262 12.34 -6.48 -10.89
CA ASN A 262 11.39 -7.10 -11.81
C ASN A 262 11.21 -6.31 -13.12
N GLN A 263 11.21 -4.97 -13.05
CA GLN A 263 11.11 -4.10 -14.21
C GLN A 263 12.41 -4.12 -15.03
N TYR A 264 13.55 -4.05 -14.34
CA TYR A 264 14.86 -4.12 -14.96
C TYR A 264 15.01 -5.42 -15.78
N PHE A 265 14.79 -6.59 -15.16
CA PHE A 265 14.93 -7.87 -15.84
C PHE A 265 13.91 -8.09 -16.94
N ALA A 266 12.67 -7.63 -16.77
CA ALA A 266 11.66 -7.69 -17.82
C ALA A 266 12.07 -6.87 -19.06
N VAL A 267 12.61 -5.65 -18.86
CA VAL A 267 13.10 -4.82 -19.96
C VAL A 267 14.33 -5.44 -20.60
N LYS A 268 15.28 -5.98 -19.83
CA LYS A 268 16.48 -6.67 -20.36
C LYS A 268 16.09 -7.85 -21.23
N ALA A 269 15.22 -8.72 -20.75
CA ALA A 269 14.73 -9.84 -21.53
C ALA A 269 13.97 -9.37 -22.79
N ALA A 270 13.23 -8.26 -22.71
CA ALA A 270 12.57 -7.68 -23.88
C ALA A 270 13.57 -7.09 -24.88
N GLN A 271 14.67 -6.46 -24.43
CA GLN A 271 15.75 -5.97 -25.28
C GLN A 271 16.40 -7.11 -26.09
N GLU A 272 16.65 -8.25 -25.48
CA GLU A 272 17.17 -9.44 -26.14
C GLU A 272 16.22 -9.96 -27.23
N ARG A 273 14.93 -10.07 -26.90
CA ARG A 273 13.87 -10.51 -27.85
C ARG A 273 13.70 -9.54 -28.99
N VAL A 274 13.72 -8.23 -28.70
CA VAL A 274 13.70 -7.18 -29.74
C VAL A 274 14.92 -7.27 -30.65
N GLY A 275 16.09 -7.49 -30.10
CA GLY A 275 17.33 -7.71 -30.87
C GLY A 275 17.24 -8.92 -31.80
N SER A 276 16.60 -10.00 -31.35
CA SER A 276 16.35 -11.22 -32.13
C SER A 276 15.15 -11.12 -33.08
N ARG A 277 14.44 -10.00 -33.09
CA ARG A 277 13.21 -9.79 -33.89
C ARG A 277 12.08 -10.76 -33.53
N GLU A 278 11.99 -11.16 -32.28
CA GLU A 278 10.98 -12.09 -31.77
C GLU A 278 10.04 -11.40 -30.80
N GLY A 279 8.74 -11.61 -30.97
CA GLY A 279 7.71 -11.16 -30.05
C GLY A 279 7.62 -12.00 -28.79
N GLY A 280 6.67 -11.66 -27.94
CA GLY A 280 6.35 -12.41 -26.74
C GLY A 280 5.43 -11.68 -25.81
N ILE A 281 5.23 -12.24 -24.63
CA ILE A 281 4.34 -11.69 -23.60
C ILE A 281 5.15 -11.36 -22.33
N ILE A 282 5.07 -10.12 -21.89
CA ILE A 282 5.58 -9.68 -20.58
C ILE A 282 4.44 -9.78 -19.56
N TRP A 283 4.58 -10.73 -18.64
CA TRP A 283 3.63 -10.85 -17.54
C TRP A 283 4.22 -10.24 -16.27
N GLN A 284 3.57 -9.19 -15.81
CA GLN A 284 3.91 -8.46 -14.59
C GLN A 284 2.63 -8.23 -13.80
N THR A 285 2.54 -8.72 -12.57
CA THR A 285 1.33 -8.62 -11.75
C THR A 285 0.78 -7.21 -11.71
N GLN A 286 -0.52 -7.10 -11.49
CA GLN A 286 -1.19 -5.81 -11.52
C GLN A 286 -0.67 -4.92 -10.38
N GLY A 287 -0.17 -3.72 -10.71
CA GLY A 287 0.43 -2.82 -9.74
C GLY A 287 1.95 -2.76 -9.74
N SER A 288 2.61 -3.68 -10.42
CA SER A 288 4.08 -3.72 -10.49
C SER A 288 4.72 -2.66 -11.39
N GLY A 289 3.88 -1.86 -12.09
CA GLY A 289 4.37 -0.74 -12.92
C GLY A 289 4.62 -1.10 -14.39
N LYS A 290 3.75 -1.89 -15.02
CA LYS A 290 3.78 -2.24 -16.45
C LYS A 290 3.97 -1.04 -17.38
N SER A 291 3.27 0.07 -17.11
CA SER A 291 3.40 1.29 -17.93
C SER A 291 4.83 1.86 -17.92
N LEU A 292 5.54 1.77 -16.79
CA LEU A 292 6.95 2.19 -16.71
C LEU A 292 7.86 1.27 -17.52
N ILE A 293 7.59 -0.04 -17.55
CA ILE A 293 8.30 -1.00 -18.39
C ILE A 293 8.11 -0.64 -19.87
N MET A 294 6.88 -0.32 -20.30
CA MET A 294 6.60 0.13 -21.66
C MET A 294 7.40 1.39 -22.03
N VAL A 295 7.47 2.38 -21.12
CA VAL A 295 8.23 3.63 -21.34
C VAL A 295 9.73 3.37 -21.45
N MET A 296 10.31 2.59 -20.52
CA MET A 296 11.73 2.25 -20.53
C MET A 296 12.11 1.51 -21.81
N LEU A 297 11.33 0.49 -22.19
CA LEU A 297 11.54 -0.29 -23.39
C LEU A 297 11.35 0.57 -24.66
N ALA A 298 10.35 1.43 -24.70
CA ALA A 298 10.10 2.33 -25.83
C ALA A 298 11.26 3.32 -26.02
N ARG A 299 11.82 3.89 -24.96
CA ARG A 299 12.99 4.77 -25.00
C ARG A 299 14.21 4.05 -25.56
N TRP A 300 14.49 2.86 -25.03
CA TRP A 300 15.59 2.07 -25.52
C TRP A 300 15.43 1.69 -27.00
N ILE A 301 14.25 1.26 -27.45
CA ILE A 301 13.98 0.95 -28.85
C ILE A 301 14.24 2.16 -29.75
N ARG A 302 13.81 3.35 -29.34
CA ARG A 302 14.02 4.58 -30.13
C ARG A 302 15.47 4.99 -30.27
N GLU A 303 16.29 4.64 -29.29
CA GLU A 303 17.76 4.87 -29.32
C GLU A 303 18.48 3.78 -30.11
N ALA A 304 18.09 2.52 -29.91
CA ALA A 304 18.73 1.38 -30.59
C ALA A 304 18.33 1.27 -32.08
N PHE A 305 17.13 1.74 -32.43
CA PHE A 305 16.57 1.67 -33.78
C PHE A 305 16.22 3.08 -34.27
N PRO A 306 17.06 3.71 -35.12
CA PRO A 306 16.83 5.09 -35.59
C PRO A 306 15.48 5.30 -36.24
N ASP A 307 14.97 4.32 -37.02
CA ASP A 307 13.65 4.32 -37.65
C ASP A 307 12.55 3.67 -36.81
N GLY A 308 12.88 3.28 -35.54
CA GLY A 308 11.98 2.60 -34.62
C GLY A 308 10.81 3.47 -34.18
N ARG A 309 9.59 2.96 -34.32
CA ARG A 309 8.33 3.63 -33.96
C ARG A 309 7.50 2.72 -33.08
N ILE A 310 6.94 3.30 -32.02
CA ILE A 310 6.16 2.56 -31.04
C ILE A 310 4.68 2.81 -31.29
N LEU A 311 3.90 1.74 -31.38
CA LEU A 311 2.46 1.79 -31.36
C LEU A 311 1.96 1.11 -30.09
N VAL A 312 1.37 1.86 -29.17
CA VAL A 312 0.73 1.33 -27.97
C VAL A 312 -0.76 1.18 -28.22
N VAL A 313 -1.27 -0.01 -28.01
CA VAL A 313 -2.68 -0.32 -28.21
C VAL A 313 -3.30 -0.78 -26.89
N THR A 314 -4.35 -0.08 -26.47
CA THR A 314 -5.08 -0.36 -25.25
C THR A 314 -6.55 -0.66 -25.53
N ASP A 315 -7.24 -1.35 -24.63
CA ASP A 315 -8.65 -1.70 -24.80
C ASP A 315 -9.62 -0.69 -24.13
N ARG A 316 -9.12 0.25 -23.30
CA ARG A 316 -9.94 1.17 -22.50
C ARG A 316 -9.42 2.59 -22.48
N LYS A 317 -10.36 3.54 -22.44
CA LYS A 317 -10.06 4.99 -22.40
C LYS A 317 -9.22 5.39 -21.18
N GLU A 318 -9.54 4.82 -20.01
CA GLU A 318 -8.87 5.14 -18.75
C GLU A 318 -7.39 4.69 -18.77
N LEU A 319 -7.14 3.52 -19.36
CA LEU A 319 -5.80 2.96 -19.49
C LEU A 319 -4.96 3.70 -20.54
N ASP A 320 -5.60 4.05 -21.65
CA ASP A 320 -5.00 4.87 -22.71
C ASP A 320 -4.54 6.23 -22.17
N SER A 321 -5.38 6.90 -21.35
CA SER A 321 -5.01 8.15 -20.69
C SER A 321 -3.85 7.99 -19.71
N GLN A 322 -3.84 6.92 -18.90
CA GLN A 322 -2.74 6.64 -17.98
C GLN A 322 -1.41 6.41 -18.71
N ILE A 323 -1.42 5.65 -19.80
CA ILE A 323 -0.22 5.39 -20.59
C ILE A 323 0.27 6.69 -21.25
N GLU A 324 -0.65 7.46 -21.84
CA GLU A 324 -0.35 8.78 -22.41
C GLU A 324 0.28 9.71 -21.36
N ASP A 325 -0.32 9.78 -20.17
CA ASP A 325 0.17 10.61 -19.06
C ASP A 325 1.58 10.18 -18.62
N VAL A 326 1.84 8.88 -18.51
CA VAL A 326 3.17 8.36 -18.10
C VAL A 326 4.22 8.70 -19.16
N PHE A 327 3.94 8.50 -20.45
CA PHE A 327 4.85 8.90 -21.52
C PHE A 327 5.03 10.43 -21.58
N GLY A 328 3.93 11.20 -21.45
CA GLY A 328 3.97 12.66 -21.46
C GLY A 328 4.73 13.23 -20.27
N ASN A 329 4.50 12.69 -19.05
CA ASN A 329 5.20 13.10 -17.84
C ASN A 329 6.70 12.81 -17.89
N THR A 330 7.13 11.81 -18.69
CA THR A 330 8.54 11.50 -18.90
C THR A 330 9.19 12.33 -20.02
N GLY A 331 8.44 13.26 -20.63
CA GLY A 331 8.92 14.18 -21.65
C GLY A 331 8.83 13.61 -23.08
N ASP A 332 8.18 12.48 -23.30
CA ASP A 332 8.02 11.88 -24.61
C ASP A 332 6.77 12.43 -25.32
N LYS A 333 6.93 12.87 -26.58
CA LYS A 333 5.80 13.33 -27.38
C LYS A 333 4.99 12.16 -27.90
N VAL A 334 3.72 12.11 -27.52
CA VAL A 334 2.77 11.06 -27.87
C VAL A 334 1.75 11.58 -28.86
N ARG A 335 1.51 10.84 -29.95
CA ARG A 335 0.41 11.05 -30.88
C ARG A 335 -0.75 10.13 -30.52
N ARG A 336 -1.89 10.68 -30.14
CA ARG A 336 -3.09 9.92 -29.87
C ARG A 336 -3.98 9.82 -31.10
N ALA A 337 -4.15 8.63 -31.62
CA ALA A 337 -5.07 8.37 -32.72
C ALA A 337 -6.52 8.35 -32.24
N ARG A 338 -7.37 9.18 -32.85
CA ARG A 338 -8.78 9.37 -32.45
C ARG A 338 -9.77 8.55 -33.25
N SER A 339 -9.35 8.02 -34.39
CA SER A 339 -10.15 7.19 -35.31
C SER A 339 -9.24 6.26 -36.13
N GLY A 340 -9.81 5.31 -36.88
CA GLY A 340 -9.04 4.44 -37.77
C GLY A 340 -8.27 5.23 -38.84
N ASN A 341 -8.91 6.23 -39.46
CA ASN A 341 -8.25 7.10 -40.45
C ASN A 341 -7.13 7.95 -39.80
N ASP A 342 -7.33 8.43 -38.56
CA ASP A 342 -6.31 9.17 -37.83
C ASP A 342 -5.12 8.26 -37.46
N LEU A 343 -5.37 7.00 -37.11
CA LEU A 343 -4.32 6.01 -36.90
C LEU A 343 -3.51 5.77 -38.19
N MET A 344 -4.19 5.57 -39.30
CA MET A 344 -3.51 5.36 -40.56
C MET A 344 -2.67 6.58 -40.97
N ALA A 345 -3.18 7.81 -40.78
CA ALA A 345 -2.44 9.03 -40.99
C ALA A 345 -1.21 9.11 -40.08
N ALA A 346 -1.36 8.78 -38.80
CA ALA A 346 -0.23 8.71 -37.87
C ALA A 346 0.79 7.66 -38.26
N LEU A 347 0.37 6.46 -38.73
CA LEU A 347 1.29 5.42 -39.17
C LEU A 347 2.07 5.82 -40.44
N ALA A 348 1.48 6.63 -41.32
CA ALA A 348 2.12 7.14 -42.53
C ALA A 348 3.08 8.33 -42.26
N ASP A 349 2.91 9.06 -41.15
CA ASP A 349 3.74 10.20 -40.77
C ASP A 349 4.98 9.75 -39.97
N PRO A 350 6.20 9.84 -40.53
CA PRO A 350 7.41 9.38 -39.83
C PRO A 350 7.80 10.24 -38.64
N THR A 351 7.17 11.40 -38.42
CA THR A 351 7.47 12.29 -37.28
C THR A 351 6.82 11.81 -36.00
N ASP A 352 5.73 11.06 -36.08
CA ASP A 352 5.05 10.48 -34.96
C ASP A 352 5.77 9.20 -34.48
N ARG A 353 6.69 9.36 -33.52
CA ARG A 353 7.55 8.25 -33.01
C ARG A 353 6.85 7.36 -31.98
N ILE A 354 5.91 7.90 -31.22
CA ILE A 354 5.08 7.17 -30.26
C ILE A 354 3.62 7.45 -30.59
N ILE A 355 2.86 6.41 -30.86
CA ILE A 355 1.45 6.47 -31.23
C ILE A 355 0.67 5.66 -30.18
N CYS A 356 -0.36 6.25 -29.59
CA CYS A 356 -1.32 5.55 -28.74
C CYS A 356 -2.67 5.42 -29.43
N SER A 357 -3.29 4.27 -29.33
CA SER A 357 -4.59 3.99 -29.94
C SER A 357 -5.47 3.10 -29.07
N LEU A 358 -6.76 3.43 -29.02
CA LEU A 358 -7.79 2.66 -28.31
C LEU A 358 -8.45 1.65 -29.24
N VAL A 359 -8.62 0.41 -28.77
CA VAL A 359 -9.36 -0.65 -29.50
C VAL A 359 -10.81 -0.26 -29.76
N HIS A 360 -11.50 0.34 -28.78
CA HIS A 360 -12.94 0.66 -28.93
C HIS A 360 -13.26 1.84 -29.84
N LYS A 361 -12.29 2.63 -30.26
CA LYS A 361 -12.56 3.70 -31.22
C LYS A 361 -12.78 3.16 -32.63
N PHE A 362 -12.63 1.87 -32.77
CA PHE A 362 -12.81 1.16 -34.02
C PHE A 362 -14.20 0.54 -34.19
N GLY A 363 -15.21 0.90 -33.37
CA GLY A 363 -16.61 0.54 -33.65
C GLY A 363 -17.44 0.17 -32.40
N LYS A 364 -18.64 0.72 -32.35
CA LYS A 364 -19.74 0.25 -31.50
C LYS A 364 -20.57 -0.74 -32.26
N LYS A 365 -20.56 -1.98 -31.88
CA LYS A 365 -21.38 -3.15 -32.16
C LYS A 365 -20.64 -4.28 -32.90
N GLU A 366 -20.57 -5.43 -32.18
CA GLU A 366 -20.46 -6.81 -32.66
C GLU A 366 -19.57 -7.15 -33.87
N GLU A 367 -19.13 -8.36 -33.93
CA GLU A 367 -18.15 -9.00 -34.85
C GLU A 367 -17.88 -8.44 -36.26
N GLY A 368 -18.81 -7.67 -36.83
CA GLY A 368 -18.67 -7.05 -38.13
C GLY A 368 -17.84 -5.79 -38.26
N GLU A 369 -17.45 -5.17 -37.14
CA GLU A 369 -16.79 -3.85 -37.10
C GLU A 369 -15.26 -3.92 -37.07
N LEU A 370 -14.69 -5.00 -36.58
CA LEU A 370 -13.27 -5.29 -36.79
C LEU A 370 -12.97 -5.56 -38.25
N GLU A 371 -13.91 -6.21 -38.96
CA GLU A 371 -13.85 -6.41 -40.39
C GLU A 371 -14.05 -5.10 -41.19
N SER A 372 -14.91 -4.20 -40.69
CA SER A 372 -15.06 -2.85 -41.24
C SER A 372 -13.78 -2.03 -41.06
N LEU A 373 -13.14 -2.08 -39.89
CA LEU A 373 -11.84 -1.43 -39.68
C LEU A 373 -10.77 -1.97 -40.64
N ILE A 374 -10.69 -3.29 -40.77
CA ILE A 374 -9.77 -3.92 -41.74
C ILE A 374 -10.06 -3.45 -43.14
N SER A 375 -11.35 -3.35 -43.49
CA SER A 375 -11.80 -2.84 -44.80
C SER A 375 -11.47 -1.34 -44.98
N ASP A 376 -11.74 -0.53 -43.94
CA ASP A 376 -11.42 0.91 -43.96
C ASP A 376 -9.90 1.14 -44.07
N ILE A 377 -9.10 0.34 -43.35
CA ILE A 377 -7.66 0.36 -43.47
C ILE A 377 -7.17 -0.07 -44.84
N GLN A 378 -7.78 -1.10 -45.43
CA GLN A 378 -7.45 -1.58 -46.79
C GLN A 378 -7.90 -0.62 -47.90
N ASN A 379 -8.99 0.11 -47.67
CA ASN A 379 -9.56 1.06 -48.63
C ASN A 379 -9.07 2.50 -48.42
N ALA A 380 -8.33 2.78 -47.32
CA ALA A 380 -7.79 4.10 -47.05
C ALA A 380 -6.73 4.45 -48.12
N ASN A 381 -7.01 5.48 -48.90
CA ASN A 381 -6.09 6.05 -49.91
C ASN A 381 -4.96 6.86 -49.19
N ILE A 382 -4.48 6.35 -48.05
CA ILE A 382 -3.45 6.94 -47.21
C ILE A 382 -2.15 6.19 -47.50
N GLY A 383 -1.02 6.89 -47.49
CA GLY A 383 0.30 6.33 -47.79
C GLY A 383 0.64 5.13 -46.94
N ALA A 384 1.45 4.22 -47.43
CA ALA A 384 1.89 3.05 -46.66
C ALA A 384 2.59 3.44 -45.33
N PRO A 385 2.42 2.64 -44.25
CA PRO A 385 3.14 2.84 -43.00
C PRO A 385 4.63 2.96 -43.21
N LYS A 386 5.27 3.98 -42.58
CA LYS A 386 6.70 4.26 -42.72
C LYS A 386 7.43 4.00 -41.40
N GLY A 387 8.63 3.46 -41.50
CA GLY A 387 9.49 3.15 -40.36
C GLY A 387 9.30 1.73 -39.86
N GLU A 388 10.02 1.40 -38.80
CA GLU A 388 10.00 0.10 -38.17
C GLU A 388 9.10 0.12 -36.93
N PHE A 389 8.03 -0.68 -36.96
CA PHE A 389 7.03 -0.67 -35.89
C PHE A 389 7.25 -1.75 -34.83
N PHE A 390 7.18 -1.30 -33.57
CA PHE A 390 7.10 -2.13 -32.37
C PHE A 390 5.74 -1.88 -31.74
N VAL A 391 4.91 -2.92 -31.70
CA VAL A 391 3.52 -2.80 -31.27
C VAL A 391 3.39 -3.38 -29.86
N PHE A 392 3.06 -2.53 -28.91
CA PHE A 392 2.77 -2.90 -27.52
C PHE A 392 1.27 -3.06 -27.34
N ILE A 393 0.84 -4.24 -26.94
CA ILE A 393 -0.58 -4.53 -26.69
C ILE A 393 -0.77 -4.79 -25.21
N ASP A 394 -1.51 -3.90 -24.56
CA ASP A 394 -1.85 -4.07 -23.14
C ASP A 394 -3.02 -5.04 -22.96
N GLU A 395 -3.11 -5.66 -21.80
CA GLU A 395 -4.05 -6.71 -21.45
C GLU A 395 -4.12 -7.83 -22.50
N ALA A 396 -2.94 -8.33 -22.90
CA ALA A 396 -2.78 -9.31 -23.99
C ALA A 396 -3.53 -10.65 -23.76
N HIS A 397 -3.98 -10.91 -22.53
CA HIS A 397 -4.78 -12.08 -22.16
C HIS A 397 -6.20 -12.06 -22.74
N ARG A 398 -6.68 -10.93 -23.21
CA ARG A 398 -8.06 -10.83 -23.73
C ARG A 398 -8.17 -11.36 -25.14
N THR A 399 -9.20 -12.15 -25.43
CA THR A 399 -9.50 -12.71 -26.75
C THR A 399 -9.58 -11.65 -27.86
N GLN A 400 -10.08 -10.45 -27.51
CA GLN A 400 -10.15 -9.32 -28.43
C GLN A 400 -8.75 -8.79 -28.78
N SER A 401 -7.81 -8.81 -27.83
CA SER A 401 -6.41 -8.40 -28.07
C SER A 401 -5.72 -9.31 -29.09
N GLY A 402 -6.01 -10.61 -29.07
CA GLY A 402 -5.53 -11.56 -30.07
C GLY A 402 -6.12 -11.31 -31.47
N LYS A 403 -7.43 -11.05 -31.59
CA LYS A 403 -8.08 -10.68 -32.86
C LYS A 403 -7.51 -9.37 -33.41
N LEU A 404 -7.28 -8.39 -32.53
CA LEU A 404 -6.69 -7.12 -32.89
C LEU A 404 -5.24 -7.28 -33.37
N ALA A 405 -4.42 -8.06 -32.67
CA ALA A 405 -3.05 -8.32 -33.07
C ALA A 405 -3.00 -8.95 -34.49
N LYS A 406 -3.91 -9.90 -34.78
CA LYS A 406 -4.04 -10.50 -36.10
C LYS A 406 -4.44 -9.46 -37.16
N ALA A 407 -5.36 -8.53 -36.85
CA ALA A 407 -5.75 -7.45 -37.75
C ALA A 407 -4.59 -6.48 -38.00
N MET A 408 -3.90 -6.07 -36.91
CA MET A 408 -2.74 -5.17 -37.03
C MET A 408 -1.57 -5.79 -37.81
N ARG A 409 -1.37 -7.11 -37.74
CA ARG A 409 -0.37 -7.80 -38.59
C ARG A 409 -0.65 -7.72 -40.06
N LYS A 410 -1.92 -7.62 -40.49
CA LYS A 410 -2.27 -7.38 -41.89
C LYS A 410 -1.84 -5.97 -42.32
N VAL A 411 -1.92 -4.98 -41.44
CA VAL A 411 -1.58 -3.59 -41.71
C VAL A 411 -0.07 -3.36 -41.57
N LEU A 412 0.55 -4.01 -40.57
CA LEU A 412 1.96 -3.88 -40.23
C LEU A 412 2.62 -5.27 -40.27
N PRO A 413 2.80 -5.89 -41.44
CA PRO A 413 3.25 -7.29 -41.53
C PRO A 413 4.68 -7.51 -41.04
N LYS A 414 5.49 -6.45 -40.99
CA LYS A 414 6.88 -6.49 -40.49
C LYS A 414 7.01 -6.01 -39.04
N ALA A 415 5.93 -5.61 -38.40
CA ALA A 415 5.97 -5.12 -37.04
C ALA A 415 6.22 -6.25 -36.03
N MET A 416 6.92 -5.92 -34.98
CA MET A 416 7.12 -6.79 -33.85
C MET A 416 6.03 -6.53 -32.81
N PHE A 417 5.44 -7.60 -32.28
CA PHE A 417 4.36 -7.51 -31.31
C PHE A 417 4.81 -7.98 -29.93
N ILE A 418 4.61 -7.15 -28.92
CA ILE A 418 4.87 -7.46 -27.50
C ILE A 418 3.57 -7.29 -26.73
N GLY A 419 3.10 -8.39 -26.16
CA GLY A 419 1.93 -8.39 -25.28
C GLY A 419 2.32 -8.05 -23.84
N PHE A 420 1.52 -7.26 -23.16
CA PHE A 420 1.65 -6.99 -21.72
C PHE A 420 0.42 -7.49 -21.00
N THR A 421 0.60 -8.17 -19.87
CA THR A 421 -0.51 -8.63 -19.05
C THR A 421 -0.23 -8.44 -17.56
N GLY A 422 -1.27 -8.12 -16.80
CA GLY A 422 -1.23 -8.00 -15.34
C GLY A 422 -1.78 -9.21 -14.61
N THR A 423 -2.40 -10.10 -15.35
CA THR A 423 -3.07 -11.29 -14.84
C THR A 423 -2.52 -12.54 -15.51
N PRO A 424 -2.59 -13.71 -14.86
CA PRO A 424 -2.27 -14.99 -15.48
C PRO A 424 -3.08 -15.20 -16.75
N LEU A 425 -2.57 -15.99 -17.67
CA LEU A 425 -3.35 -16.44 -18.84
C LEU A 425 -4.24 -17.62 -18.45
N LEU A 426 -5.51 -17.60 -18.89
CA LEU A 426 -6.39 -18.77 -18.74
C LEU A 426 -5.82 -19.97 -19.52
N ARG A 427 -6.00 -21.18 -19.04
CA ARG A 427 -5.60 -22.42 -19.74
C ARG A 427 -6.17 -22.49 -21.15
N SER A 428 -7.42 -22.06 -21.31
CA SER A 428 -8.10 -21.98 -22.61
C SER A 428 -7.46 -20.99 -23.58
N ASP A 429 -6.97 -19.86 -23.08
CA ASP A 429 -6.48 -18.74 -23.89
C ASP A 429 -4.95 -18.74 -24.03
N LYS A 430 -4.25 -19.54 -23.18
CA LYS A 430 -2.78 -19.60 -23.14
C LYS A 430 -2.20 -20.03 -24.49
N GLY A 431 -2.75 -21.08 -25.09
CA GLY A 431 -2.34 -21.54 -26.42
C GLY A 431 -2.49 -20.44 -27.47
N THR A 432 -3.66 -19.84 -27.58
CA THR A 432 -3.96 -18.79 -28.55
C THR A 432 -3.13 -17.51 -28.35
N SER A 433 -2.89 -17.13 -27.09
CA SER A 433 -2.08 -15.95 -26.77
C SER A 433 -0.60 -16.20 -27.08
N LEU A 434 -0.07 -17.36 -26.74
CA LEU A 434 1.31 -17.75 -27.08
C LEU A 434 1.51 -17.91 -28.59
N GLU A 435 0.53 -18.43 -29.33
CA GLU A 435 0.57 -18.46 -30.79
C GLU A 435 0.54 -17.04 -31.40
N THR A 436 -0.20 -16.14 -30.77
CA THR A 436 -0.38 -14.78 -31.28
C THR A 436 0.83 -13.90 -31.03
N PHE A 437 1.41 -13.93 -29.83
CA PHE A 437 2.47 -13.02 -29.42
C PHE A 437 3.83 -13.68 -29.37
N GLY A 438 3.92 -14.97 -29.11
CA GLY A 438 5.11 -15.72 -28.76
C GLY A 438 5.16 -16.08 -27.27
N PRO A 439 6.24 -16.74 -26.81
CA PRO A 439 6.38 -17.18 -25.42
C PRO A 439 6.52 -16.00 -24.45
N TYR A 440 6.50 -16.29 -23.16
CA TYR A 440 6.82 -15.30 -22.15
C TYR A 440 8.22 -14.72 -22.33
N ILE A 441 8.31 -13.41 -22.18
CA ILE A 441 9.56 -12.63 -22.20
C ILE A 441 10.05 -12.49 -20.76
N GLY A 442 11.18 -13.13 -20.46
CA GLY A 442 11.71 -13.17 -19.10
C GLY A 442 10.85 -14.04 -18.16
N LYS A 443 11.16 -13.97 -16.88
CA LYS A 443 10.41 -14.67 -15.83
C LYS A 443 9.10 -13.93 -15.56
N PRO A 444 7.95 -14.59 -15.54
CA PRO A 444 6.71 -14.01 -15.03
C PRO A 444 6.88 -13.46 -13.60
N TYR A 445 6.43 -12.25 -13.36
CA TYR A 445 6.43 -11.63 -12.03
C TYR A 445 5.04 -11.79 -11.41
N ARG A 446 4.93 -12.77 -10.53
CA ARG A 446 3.66 -13.21 -9.93
C ARG A 446 3.24 -12.33 -8.76
N PHE A 447 2.05 -12.59 -8.26
CA PHE A 447 1.46 -11.81 -7.16
C PHE A 447 2.21 -12.03 -5.84
N ASP A 448 2.53 -13.28 -5.50
CA ASP A 448 3.29 -13.67 -4.31
C ASP A 448 4.67 -12.99 -4.26
N GLU A 449 5.42 -13.04 -5.36
CA GLU A 449 6.71 -12.34 -5.49
C GLU A 449 6.55 -10.82 -5.29
N ALA A 450 5.47 -10.23 -5.83
CA ALA A 450 5.22 -8.80 -5.70
C ALA A 450 4.83 -8.37 -4.28
N VAL A 451 4.17 -9.23 -3.52
CA VAL A 451 3.88 -9.02 -2.10
C VAL A 451 5.16 -9.16 -1.28
N GLU A 452 5.96 -10.21 -1.52
CA GLU A 452 7.25 -10.42 -0.85
C GLU A 452 8.20 -9.23 -1.07
N ASP A 453 8.23 -8.71 -2.28
CA ASP A 453 9.05 -7.55 -2.64
C ASP A 453 8.47 -6.21 -2.14
N GLY A 454 7.30 -6.21 -1.49
CA GLY A 454 6.62 -5.00 -1.04
C GLY A 454 6.20 -4.06 -2.19
N VAL A 455 5.95 -4.62 -3.38
CA VAL A 455 5.50 -3.87 -4.57
C VAL A 455 4.00 -3.66 -4.56
N VAL A 456 3.28 -4.65 -4.06
CA VAL A 456 1.84 -4.60 -3.79
C VAL A 456 1.58 -5.08 -2.38
N LEU A 457 0.42 -4.74 -1.84
CA LEU A 457 -0.03 -5.23 -0.55
C LEU A 457 -0.66 -6.61 -0.68
N ASP A 458 -0.54 -7.36 0.38
CA ASP A 458 -1.27 -8.61 0.53
C ASP A 458 -2.78 -8.36 0.64
N LEU A 459 -3.58 -9.39 0.35
CA LEU A 459 -5.02 -9.33 0.35
C LEU A 459 -5.59 -10.15 1.50
N ARG A 460 -6.48 -9.52 2.29
CA ARG A 460 -7.25 -10.22 3.32
C ARG A 460 -8.67 -10.43 2.82
N TYR A 461 -9.16 -11.64 2.99
CA TYR A 461 -10.48 -12.07 2.55
C TYR A 461 -11.41 -12.29 3.73
N GLU A 462 -12.65 -11.84 3.59
CA GLU A 462 -13.74 -12.04 4.53
C GLU A 462 -15.01 -12.41 3.75
N ALA A 463 -15.56 -13.61 4.00
CA ALA A 463 -16.87 -14.00 3.46
C ALA A 463 -17.96 -13.62 4.44
N ARG A 464 -19.02 -12.96 3.94
CA ARG A 464 -20.21 -12.63 4.71
C ARG A 464 -21.45 -13.22 4.05
N ASP A 465 -22.19 -14.10 4.77
CA ASP A 465 -23.48 -14.61 4.31
C ASP A 465 -24.61 -13.77 4.87
N ILE A 466 -25.59 -13.50 4.01
CA ILE A 466 -26.82 -12.80 4.40
C ILE A 466 -27.96 -13.75 4.12
N ASP A 467 -28.41 -14.41 5.17
CA ASP A 467 -29.56 -15.35 5.11
C ASP A 467 -30.82 -14.64 4.67
N GLN A 468 -31.40 -15.11 3.57
CA GLN A 468 -32.68 -14.65 3.06
C GLN A 468 -33.79 -15.51 3.60
N ARG A 469 -34.49 -15.07 4.65
CA ARG A 469 -35.72 -15.69 5.13
C ARG A 469 -36.92 -14.97 4.57
N ILE A 470 -37.79 -15.71 3.87
CA ILE A 470 -39.09 -15.22 3.42
C ILE A 470 -40.03 -15.22 4.63
N SER A 471 -40.28 -14.04 5.17
CA SER A 471 -41.04 -13.90 6.42
C SER A 471 -42.57 -14.07 6.32
N ALA A 472 -43.15 -14.48 5.21
CA ALA A 472 -44.55 -14.88 5.15
C ALA A 472 -45.00 -15.38 3.74
N PRO A 473 -44.62 -16.59 3.30
CA PRO A 473 -45.03 -17.13 1.98
C PRO A 473 -46.57 -17.15 1.81
N ASP A 474 -47.32 -17.49 2.86
CA ASP A 474 -48.79 -17.59 2.82
C ASP A 474 -49.49 -16.24 2.56
N LYS A 475 -48.95 -15.14 3.06
CA LYS A 475 -49.49 -13.79 2.80
C LYS A 475 -49.24 -13.35 1.37
N ILE A 476 -48.13 -13.75 0.81
CA ILE A 476 -47.70 -13.44 -0.55
C ILE A 476 -48.61 -14.20 -1.55
N ASP A 477 -48.87 -15.49 -1.32
CA ASP A 477 -49.77 -16.29 -2.15
C ASP A 477 -51.22 -15.81 -2.05
N ALA A 478 -51.69 -15.44 -0.87
CA ALA A 478 -53.03 -14.87 -0.69
C ALA A 478 -53.20 -13.52 -1.41
N TRP A 479 -52.16 -12.68 -1.40
CA TRP A 479 -52.17 -11.41 -2.14
C TRP A 479 -52.13 -11.64 -3.66
N PHE A 480 -51.34 -12.60 -4.15
CA PHE A 480 -51.31 -12.99 -5.55
C PHE A 480 -52.69 -13.46 -6.07
N GLU A 481 -53.35 -14.39 -5.33
CA GLU A 481 -54.69 -14.88 -5.68
C GLU A 481 -55.74 -13.77 -5.64
N ALA A 482 -55.68 -12.87 -4.68
CA ALA A 482 -56.58 -11.71 -4.62
C ALA A 482 -56.41 -10.75 -5.80
N LYS A 483 -55.16 -10.49 -6.23
CA LYS A 483 -54.85 -9.56 -7.34
C LYS A 483 -55.06 -10.17 -8.72
N THR A 484 -54.95 -11.47 -8.86
CA THR A 484 -55.13 -12.21 -10.12
C THR A 484 -56.53 -12.78 -10.30
N LYS A 485 -57.47 -12.40 -9.43
CA LYS A 485 -58.88 -12.80 -9.48
C LYS A 485 -59.51 -12.36 -10.82
N GLY A 486 -59.84 -13.34 -11.69
CA GLY A 486 -60.40 -13.10 -13.03
C GLY A 486 -59.43 -13.39 -14.20
N LEU A 487 -58.18 -13.75 -13.93
CA LEU A 487 -57.25 -14.19 -14.97
C LEU A 487 -57.39 -15.67 -15.30
N THR A 488 -57.11 -16.05 -16.55
CA THR A 488 -57.08 -17.46 -16.98
C THR A 488 -55.92 -18.22 -16.32
N PRO A 489 -56.01 -19.57 -16.19
CA PRO A 489 -54.92 -20.36 -15.61
C PRO A 489 -53.56 -20.19 -16.30
N ILE A 490 -53.56 -19.97 -17.60
CA ILE A 490 -52.33 -19.75 -18.39
C ILE A 490 -51.76 -18.38 -18.07
N ALA A 491 -52.59 -17.34 -17.97
CA ALA A 491 -52.16 -16.01 -17.59
C ALA A 491 -51.61 -15.98 -16.13
N LYS A 492 -52.26 -16.73 -15.23
CA LYS A 492 -51.80 -16.93 -13.86
C LYS A 492 -50.46 -17.66 -13.80
N ALA A 493 -50.27 -18.71 -14.61
CA ALA A 493 -49.01 -19.46 -14.66
C ALA A 493 -47.86 -18.57 -15.20
N THR A 494 -48.11 -17.77 -16.22
CA THR A 494 -47.14 -16.82 -16.78
C THR A 494 -46.77 -15.72 -15.77
N LEU A 495 -47.78 -15.23 -15.03
CA LEU A 495 -47.56 -14.27 -13.95
C LEU A 495 -46.86 -14.92 -12.75
N LYS A 496 -47.14 -16.19 -12.44
CA LYS A 496 -46.48 -16.92 -11.35
C LYS A 496 -44.98 -17.15 -11.66
N GLN A 497 -44.62 -17.35 -12.94
CA GLN A 497 -43.25 -17.44 -13.40
C GLN A 497 -42.54 -16.07 -13.30
N ARG A 498 -43.22 -14.98 -13.68
CA ARG A 498 -42.73 -13.60 -13.45
C ARG A 498 -42.74 -13.22 -11.97
N TRP A 499 -43.68 -13.72 -11.17
CA TRP A 499 -43.78 -13.53 -9.74
C TRP A 499 -42.63 -14.17 -8.97
N GLY A 500 -42.19 -15.36 -9.39
CA GLY A 500 -40.95 -15.93 -8.84
C GLY A 500 -39.73 -15.03 -9.04
N THR A 501 -39.74 -14.21 -10.12
CA THR A 501 -38.74 -13.18 -10.38
C THR A 501 -38.99 -11.96 -9.48
N LEU A 502 -40.23 -11.59 -9.21
CA LEU A 502 -40.59 -10.49 -8.29
C LEU A 502 -40.31 -10.82 -6.82
N GLN A 503 -40.52 -12.06 -6.39
CA GLN A 503 -40.10 -12.56 -5.09
C GLN A 503 -38.60 -12.49 -4.90
N ARG A 504 -37.80 -12.77 -5.96
CA ARG A 504 -36.37 -12.58 -5.97
C ARG A 504 -35.97 -11.11 -5.86
N VAL A 505 -36.74 -10.22 -6.48
CA VAL A 505 -36.48 -8.76 -6.41
C VAL A 505 -36.80 -8.21 -5.02
N LEU A 506 -37.91 -8.65 -4.38
CA LEU A 506 -38.30 -8.21 -3.03
C LEU A 506 -37.35 -8.77 -1.96
N SER A 507 -36.95 -10.03 -2.08
CA SER A 507 -35.93 -10.61 -1.20
C SER A 507 -34.54 -10.02 -1.45
N SER A 508 -34.29 -9.52 -2.68
CA SER A 508 -33.05 -8.82 -3.01
C SER A 508 -32.96 -7.44 -2.33
N ARG A 509 -34.08 -6.75 -2.12
CA ARG A 509 -34.08 -5.42 -1.50
C ARG A 509 -33.71 -5.49 0.00
N ASP A 510 -34.31 -6.38 0.76
CA ASP A 510 -33.97 -6.58 2.17
C ASP A 510 -32.51 -6.98 2.32
N ARG A 511 -32.01 -7.82 1.41
CA ARG A 511 -30.61 -8.19 1.34
C ARG A 511 -29.69 -6.99 1.01
N LEU A 512 -30.12 -6.14 0.07
CA LEU A 512 -29.35 -4.93 -0.26
C LEU A 512 -29.34 -3.92 0.90
N GLU A 513 -30.43 -3.82 1.67
CA GLU A 513 -30.50 -3.00 2.89
C GLU A 513 -29.57 -3.54 3.97
N GLN A 514 -29.47 -4.86 4.13
CA GLN A 514 -28.52 -5.50 5.06
C GLN A 514 -27.06 -5.25 4.64
N ILE A 515 -26.73 -5.45 3.35
CA ILE A 515 -25.41 -5.12 2.81
C ILE A 515 -25.06 -3.65 3.05
N ALA A 516 -26.02 -2.76 2.83
CA ALA A 516 -25.78 -1.33 3.04
C ALA A 516 -25.53 -1.00 4.50
N ASN A 517 -26.27 -1.59 5.43
CA ASN A 517 -26.07 -1.41 6.87
C ASN A 517 -24.71 -1.93 7.32
N ASP A 518 -24.29 -3.08 6.81
CA ASP A 518 -23.02 -3.70 7.08
C ASP A 518 -21.84 -2.82 6.61
N ILE A 519 -21.94 -2.27 5.40
CA ILE A 519 -20.93 -1.34 4.87
C ILE A 519 -20.91 -0.02 5.67
N ILE A 520 -22.06 0.49 6.10
CA ILE A 520 -22.15 1.68 6.95
C ILE A 520 -21.43 1.44 8.27
N LEU A 521 -21.66 0.29 8.90
CA LEU A 521 -20.99 -0.10 10.13
C LEU A 521 -19.46 -0.18 9.94
N ASP A 522 -19.00 -0.81 8.86
CA ASP A 522 -17.58 -0.86 8.53
C ASP A 522 -16.96 0.54 8.33
N MET A 523 -17.70 1.48 7.71
CA MET A 523 -17.22 2.86 7.54
C MET A 523 -17.02 3.60 8.86
N GLU A 524 -17.71 3.19 9.90
CA GLU A 524 -17.62 3.76 11.26
C GLU A 524 -16.59 3.03 12.11
N MET A 525 -16.43 1.72 11.93
CA MET A 525 -15.60 0.89 12.79
C MET A 525 -14.17 0.67 12.26
N LYS A 526 -14.01 0.51 10.96
CA LYS A 526 -12.68 0.20 10.38
C LYS A 526 -11.78 1.44 10.41
N PRO A 527 -10.60 1.37 11.07
CA PRO A 527 -9.81 2.57 11.40
C PRO A 527 -9.49 3.47 10.22
N ARG A 528 -9.07 2.88 9.08
CA ARG A 528 -8.68 3.65 7.89
C ARG A 528 -9.89 4.28 7.18
N LEU A 529 -11.04 3.60 7.16
CA LEU A 529 -12.29 4.13 6.61
C LEU A 529 -12.85 5.25 7.51
N ASN A 530 -12.85 5.05 8.81
CA ASN A 530 -13.32 6.03 9.78
C ASN A 530 -12.45 7.31 9.74
N ALA A 531 -11.13 7.16 9.77
CA ALA A 531 -10.19 8.28 9.73
C ALA A 531 -10.21 9.09 8.42
N GLY A 532 -10.93 8.61 7.39
CA GLY A 532 -11.00 9.31 6.09
C GLY A 532 -9.71 9.23 5.27
N MET A 533 -8.78 8.34 5.64
CA MET A 533 -7.53 8.08 4.92
C MET A 533 -7.67 7.00 3.85
N GLY A 534 -8.67 6.14 3.98
CA GLY A 534 -9.04 5.12 3.02
C GLY A 534 -10.49 5.25 2.58
N ASN A 535 -10.81 4.60 1.49
CA ASN A 535 -12.16 4.47 0.95
C ASN A 535 -12.42 3.06 0.42
N ALA A 536 -13.62 2.82 -0.10
CA ALA A 536 -14.06 1.51 -0.51
C ALA A 536 -14.74 1.50 -1.88
N MET A 537 -14.73 0.34 -2.53
CA MET A 537 -15.49 0.07 -3.74
C MET A 537 -16.56 -0.99 -3.43
N LEU A 538 -17.78 -0.82 -3.95
CA LEU A 538 -18.85 -1.82 -3.91
C LEU A 538 -19.17 -2.29 -5.33
N VAL A 539 -18.99 -3.58 -5.58
CA VAL A 539 -19.29 -4.21 -6.86
C VAL A 539 -20.69 -4.81 -6.79
N ALA A 540 -21.66 -4.12 -7.37
CA ALA A 540 -23.05 -4.56 -7.43
C ALA A 540 -23.28 -5.54 -8.60
N GLY A 541 -24.25 -6.42 -8.48
CA GLY A 541 -24.58 -7.44 -9.48
C GLY A 541 -25.09 -6.86 -10.81
N SER A 542 -25.84 -5.76 -10.75
CA SER A 542 -26.46 -5.11 -11.90
C SER A 542 -26.56 -3.59 -11.73
N ILE A 543 -26.85 -2.86 -12.82
CA ILE A 543 -27.07 -1.40 -12.76
C ILE A 543 -28.31 -1.04 -11.91
N PRO A 544 -29.46 -1.74 -12.02
CA PRO A 544 -30.59 -1.51 -11.13
C PRO A 544 -30.26 -1.69 -9.64
N GLU A 545 -29.53 -2.76 -9.28
CA GLU A 545 -29.08 -3.00 -7.90
C GLU A 545 -28.12 -1.90 -7.41
N ALA A 546 -27.19 -1.45 -8.26
CA ALA A 546 -26.31 -0.35 -7.95
C ALA A 546 -27.06 0.96 -7.67
N CYS A 547 -28.12 1.25 -8.46
CA CYS A 547 -29.00 2.39 -8.23
C CYS A 547 -29.79 2.26 -6.92
N GLU A 548 -30.26 1.06 -6.61
CA GLU A 548 -30.99 0.79 -5.38
C GLU A 548 -30.12 0.94 -4.13
N LEU A 549 -28.92 0.37 -4.14
CA LEU A 549 -27.91 0.58 -3.08
C LEU A 549 -27.56 2.06 -2.91
N PHE A 550 -27.38 2.79 -4.02
CA PHE A 550 -27.13 4.22 -3.97
C PHE A 550 -28.28 5.00 -3.31
N GLU A 551 -29.53 4.69 -3.64
CA GLU A 551 -30.69 5.30 -2.97
C GLU A 551 -30.78 4.94 -1.49
N ILE A 552 -30.46 3.69 -1.11
CA ILE A 552 -30.43 3.24 0.29
C ILE A 552 -29.39 4.08 1.06
N PHE A 553 -28.14 4.19 0.55
CA PHE A 553 -27.12 4.99 1.21
C PHE A 553 -27.52 6.47 1.32
N ARG A 554 -28.06 7.06 0.26
CA ARG A 554 -28.51 8.45 0.25
C ARG A 554 -29.62 8.74 1.28
N LYS A 555 -30.50 7.76 1.51
CA LYS A 555 -31.64 7.87 2.44
C LYS A 555 -31.31 7.43 3.86
N SER A 556 -30.16 6.78 4.08
CA SER A 556 -29.80 6.20 5.39
C SER A 556 -29.53 7.23 6.49
N GLY A 557 -29.25 8.48 6.14
CA GLY A 557 -28.80 9.50 7.10
C GLY A 557 -27.42 9.22 7.71
N SER A 558 -26.71 8.20 7.20
CA SER A 558 -25.38 7.80 7.65
C SER A 558 -24.27 8.68 7.03
N ILE A 559 -23.03 8.40 7.44
CA ILE A 559 -21.82 9.04 6.86
C ILE A 559 -21.71 8.89 5.33
N LEU A 560 -22.37 7.90 4.72
CA LEU A 560 -22.37 7.66 3.28
C LEU A 560 -23.46 8.44 2.52
N ALA A 561 -24.40 9.08 3.19
CA ALA A 561 -25.53 9.74 2.55
C ALA A 561 -25.12 10.77 1.48
N ASP A 562 -24.02 11.47 1.71
CA ASP A 562 -23.43 12.46 0.79
C ASP A 562 -21.99 12.14 0.33
N LYS A 563 -21.47 10.96 0.71
CA LYS A 563 -20.08 10.54 0.43
C LYS A 563 -19.98 9.25 -0.39
N CYS A 564 -21.04 8.90 -1.10
CA CYS A 564 -21.03 7.80 -2.06
C CYS A 564 -21.35 8.30 -3.47
N ALA A 565 -20.84 7.58 -4.46
CA ALA A 565 -21.13 7.83 -5.87
C ALA A 565 -21.35 6.51 -6.62
N ILE A 566 -22.15 6.59 -7.69
CA ILE A 566 -22.39 5.46 -8.58
C ILE A 566 -21.70 5.71 -9.93
N VAL A 567 -20.90 4.74 -10.39
CA VAL A 567 -20.18 4.80 -11.65
C VAL A 567 -20.43 3.51 -12.43
N THR A 568 -21.25 3.60 -13.48
CA THR A 568 -21.60 2.46 -14.33
C THR A 568 -21.49 2.80 -15.82
N SER A 569 -21.81 1.84 -16.68
CA SER A 569 -21.84 2.06 -18.14
C SER A 569 -23.16 2.65 -18.63
N TYR A 570 -24.09 3.02 -17.76
CA TYR A 570 -25.36 3.61 -18.15
C TYR A 570 -25.16 4.98 -18.81
N LYS A 571 -25.93 5.21 -19.89
CA LYS A 571 -26.01 6.51 -20.56
C LYS A 571 -27.47 6.95 -20.64
N ARG A 572 -27.72 8.19 -20.27
CA ARG A 572 -29.06 8.79 -20.30
C ARG A 572 -29.50 9.00 -21.74
N ALA A 573 -30.25 8.06 -22.32
CA ALA A 573 -30.86 8.19 -23.66
C ALA A 573 -32.36 8.49 -23.54
N ALA A 574 -32.82 9.60 -24.11
CA ALA A 574 -34.16 10.13 -23.91
C ALA A 574 -35.33 9.40 -24.65
N PRO A 575 -35.18 8.66 -25.76
CA PRO A 575 -36.33 8.23 -26.55
C PRO A 575 -37.02 6.92 -26.15
N GLU A 576 -36.41 6.07 -25.33
CA GLU A 576 -36.95 4.70 -25.12
C GLU A 576 -37.87 4.52 -23.90
N ILE A 577 -38.13 5.57 -23.13
CA ILE A 577 -38.79 5.46 -21.83
C ILE A 577 -40.23 6.01 -21.81
N THR A 578 -40.64 6.68 -22.86
CA THR A 578 -41.99 7.22 -23.00
C THR A 578 -42.92 6.21 -23.67
N GLY A 579 -43.56 5.32 -22.92
CA GLY A 579 -44.57 4.45 -23.50
C GLY A 579 -45.14 3.32 -22.63
N GLU A 580 -44.62 3.06 -21.44
CA GLU A 580 -45.16 1.98 -20.58
C GLU A 580 -45.64 2.53 -19.21
N GLU A 581 -46.82 3.16 -19.21
CA GLU A 581 -47.61 3.28 -17.95
C GLU A 581 -48.27 1.92 -17.66
N THR A 582 -47.55 1.08 -16.92
CA THR A 582 -48.15 -0.06 -16.27
C THR A 582 -48.57 0.37 -14.87
N GLY A 583 -49.83 0.30 -14.53
CA GLY A 583 -50.42 0.68 -13.23
C GLY A 583 -49.90 -0.14 -12.02
N MET A 584 -48.66 -0.62 -12.05
CA MET A 584 -48.01 -1.47 -11.06
C MET A 584 -46.66 -0.95 -10.52
N GLY A 585 -46.44 0.35 -10.54
CA GLY A 585 -45.21 0.93 -9.99
C GLY A 585 -44.11 1.15 -11.02
N GLU A 586 -43.02 1.78 -10.58
CA GLU A 586 -41.87 2.17 -11.41
C GLU A 586 -41.10 0.93 -11.89
N THR A 587 -40.84 0.84 -13.20
CA THR A 587 -40.00 -0.24 -13.74
C THR A 587 -38.54 -0.02 -13.40
N GLU A 588 -37.71 -1.08 -13.41
CA GLU A 588 -36.26 -0.98 -13.16
C GLU A 588 -35.58 0.06 -14.08
N LYS A 589 -36.00 0.12 -15.36
CA LYS A 589 -35.50 1.09 -16.33
C LYS A 589 -35.88 2.52 -15.97
N GLN A 590 -37.12 2.73 -15.51
CA GLN A 590 -37.59 4.05 -15.07
C GLN A 590 -36.83 4.49 -13.79
N ARG A 591 -36.61 3.58 -12.83
CA ARG A 591 -35.83 3.85 -11.63
C ARG A 591 -34.39 4.26 -11.97
N VAL A 592 -33.70 3.47 -12.79
CA VAL A 592 -32.34 3.81 -13.23
C VAL A 592 -32.31 5.19 -13.88
N HIS A 593 -33.25 5.47 -14.79
CA HIS A 593 -33.33 6.77 -15.46
C HIS A 593 -33.58 7.92 -14.46
N ARG A 594 -34.50 7.74 -13.51
CA ARG A 594 -34.78 8.73 -12.48
C ARG A 594 -33.55 8.98 -11.60
N VAL A 595 -32.92 7.93 -11.09
CA VAL A 595 -31.74 8.05 -10.24
C VAL A 595 -30.63 8.81 -10.97
N TYR A 596 -30.36 8.50 -12.22
CA TYR A 596 -29.34 9.21 -12.99
C TYR A 596 -29.77 10.64 -13.36
N THR A 597 -31.06 10.90 -13.59
CA THR A 597 -31.58 12.24 -13.87
C THR A 597 -31.44 13.13 -12.63
N ASP A 598 -31.81 12.61 -11.45
CA ASP A 598 -31.69 13.32 -10.18
C ASP A 598 -30.22 13.56 -9.79
N LEU A 599 -29.35 12.59 -10.13
CA LEU A 599 -27.93 12.64 -9.82
C LEU A 599 -27.18 13.64 -10.70
N LEU A 600 -27.45 13.63 -11.98
CA LEU A 600 -26.69 14.42 -12.97
C LEU A 600 -27.20 15.88 -13.08
N GLY A 601 -28.54 16.07 -12.91
CA GLY A 601 -29.11 17.39 -13.20
C GLY A 601 -28.75 17.84 -14.61
N ASP A 602 -28.07 18.99 -14.68
CA ASP A 602 -27.56 19.57 -15.95
C ASP A 602 -26.15 19.12 -16.32
N THR A 603 -25.49 18.32 -15.47
CA THR A 603 -24.11 17.83 -15.68
C THR A 603 -24.11 16.62 -16.62
N SER A 604 -23.09 16.48 -17.44
CA SER A 604 -22.90 15.28 -18.28
C SER A 604 -22.43 14.10 -17.42
N GLU A 605 -22.70 12.85 -17.91
CA GLU A 605 -22.22 11.64 -17.25
C GLU A 605 -20.68 11.62 -17.13
N GLU A 606 -19.99 12.15 -18.15
CA GLU A 606 -18.53 12.18 -18.18
C GLU A 606 -17.97 13.16 -17.13
N GLU A 607 -18.52 14.36 -17.01
CA GLU A 607 -18.10 15.34 -16.01
C GLU A 607 -18.38 14.87 -14.58
N TYR A 608 -19.54 14.25 -14.35
CA TYR A 608 -19.88 13.66 -13.06
C TYR A 608 -18.88 12.58 -12.67
N GLU A 609 -18.61 11.66 -13.57
CA GLU A 609 -17.68 10.56 -13.36
C GLU A 609 -16.27 11.07 -13.06
N GLU A 610 -15.74 11.99 -13.88
CA GLU A 610 -14.43 12.60 -13.65
C GLU A 610 -14.35 13.28 -12.28
N GLY A 611 -15.42 13.98 -11.89
CA GLY A 611 -15.54 14.61 -10.57
C GLY A 611 -15.49 13.57 -9.43
N ALA A 612 -16.29 12.51 -9.52
CA ALA A 612 -16.36 11.45 -8.53
C ALA A 612 -15.01 10.71 -8.40
N LEU A 613 -14.39 10.37 -9.52
CA LEU A 613 -13.10 9.67 -9.55
C LEU A 613 -11.96 10.54 -8.99
N ARG A 614 -11.99 11.84 -9.29
CA ARG A 614 -11.00 12.77 -8.72
C ARG A 614 -11.11 12.85 -7.20
N LEU A 615 -12.33 12.98 -6.66
CA LEU A 615 -12.57 12.99 -5.23
C LEU A 615 -12.16 11.67 -4.59
N PHE A 616 -12.51 10.55 -5.20
CA PHE A 616 -12.17 9.23 -4.69
C PHE A 616 -10.66 9.01 -4.58
N LYS A 617 -9.88 9.46 -5.59
CA LYS A 617 -8.42 9.30 -5.60
C LYS A 617 -7.70 10.27 -4.66
N LYS A 618 -8.19 11.50 -4.51
CA LYS A 618 -7.45 12.59 -3.85
C LYS A 618 -8.02 12.99 -2.48
N GLU A 619 -9.31 12.75 -2.24
CA GLU A 619 -10.02 13.18 -1.05
C GLU A 619 -10.89 12.07 -0.45
N PRO A 620 -10.26 10.95 0.03
CA PRO A 620 -11.00 9.77 0.48
C PRO A 620 -11.96 10.05 1.64
N GLY A 621 -11.72 11.09 2.44
CA GLY A 621 -12.64 11.56 3.48
C GLY A 621 -13.93 12.18 2.94
N ARG A 622 -13.93 12.68 1.69
CA ARG A 622 -15.09 13.28 1.01
C ARG A 622 -15.81 12.33 0.07
N MET A 623 -15.10 11.33 -0.46
CA MET A 623 -15.68 10.27 -1.28
C MET A 623 -15.27 8.92 -0.69
N LYS A 624 -16.14 8.35 0.14
CA LYS A 624 -15.86 7.14 0.90
C LYS A 624 -16.21 5.85 0.17
N LEU A 625 -17.21 5.88 -0.71
CA LEU A 625 -17.71 4.69 -1.39
C LEU A 625 -17.99 4.95 -2.87
N LEU A 626 -17.41 4.13 -3.75
CA LEU A 626 -17.80 4.02 -5.15
C LEU A 626 -18.61 2.76 -5.40
N ILE A 627 -19.82 2.90 -5.92
CA ILE A 627 -20.67 1.79 -6.32
C ILE A 627 -20.48 1.56 -7.82
N VAL A 628 -20.04 0.36 -8.19
CA VAL A 628 -19.72 -0.01 -9.56
C VAL A 628 -20.37 -1.34 -9.94
N VAL A 629 -20.45 -1.67 -11.22
CA VAL A 629 -20.94 -2.98 -11.70
C VAL A 629 -19.85 -3.77 -12.42
N SER A 630 -19.20 -3.17 -13.41
CA SER A 630 -18.07 -3.74 -14.15
C SER A 630 -17.05 -2.69 -14.52
N ARG A 631 -17.45 -1.42 -14.50
CA ARG A 631 -16.59 -0.29 -14.78
C ARG A 631 -15.62 -0.09 -13.62
N LEU A 632 -14.41 0.38 -13.90
CA LEU A 632 -13.33 0.60 -12.95
C LEU A 632 -12.68 -0.66 -12.34
N LEU A 633 -13.22 -1.84 -12.57
CA LEU A 633 -12.61 -3.09 -12.09
C LEU A 633 -11.30 -3.39 -12.83
N THR A 634 -11.07 -2.79 -13.99
CA THR A 634 -9.85 -2.91 -14.78
C THR A 634 -9.28 -1.53 -15.10
N GLY A 635 -7.95 -1.39 -15.03
CA GLY A 635 -7.25 -0.17 -15.41
C GLY A 635 -7.37 1.01 -14.44
N PHE A 636 -8.29 0.98 -13.48
CA PHE A 636 -8.46 2.06 -12.52
C PHE A 636 -7.41 1.96 -11.39
N ASP A 637 -6.63 3.01 -11.22
CA ASP A 637 -5.63 3.13 -10.17
C ASP A 637 -6.09 4.11 -9.08
N ALA A 638 -6.31 3.59 -7.88
CA ALA A 638 -6.72 4.34 -6.70
C ALA A 638 -6.05 3.76 -5.46
N PRO A 639 -4.84 4.24 -5.10
CA PRO A 639 -4.10 3.75 -3.93
C PRO A 639 -4.89 3.84 -2.62
N THR A 640 -5.75 4.84 -2.46
CA THR A 640 -6.61 5.05 -1.30
C THR A 640 -7.68 3.97 -1.12
N ALA A 641 -8.05 3.22 -2.18
CA ALA A 641 -9.01 2.12 -2.09
C ALA A 641 -8.45 1.01 -1.19
N THR A 642 -9.07 0.81 -0.04
CA THR A 642 -8.63 -0.12 1.00
C THR A 642 -9.54 -1.35 1.06
N TYR A 643 -10.85 -1.17 0.85
CA TYR A 643 -11.85 -2.24 0.89
C TYR A 643 -12.52 -2.40 -0.46
N ILE A 644 -12.78 -3.66 -0.84
CA ILE A 644 -13.69 -3.98 -1.94
C ILE A 644 -14.78 -4.92 -1.44
N TYR A 645 -16.01 -4.49 -1.54
CA TYR A 645 -17.22 -5.26 -1.24
C TYR A 645 -17.73 -5.87 -2.53
N ILE A 646 -17.93 -7.18 -2.57
CA ILE A 646 -18.33 -7.89 -3.80
C ILE A 646 -19.70 -8.52 -3.58
N ASP A 647 -20.71 -7.95 -4.22
CA ASP A 647 -22.06 -8.52 -4.35
C ASP A 647 -22.40 -8.93 -5.78
N LYS A 648 -21.42 -9.54 -6.44
CA LYS A 648 -21.55 -9.97 -7.83
C LYS A 648 -20.88 -11.32 -8.02
N GLN A 649 -21.57 -12.25 -8.72
CA GLN A 649 -20.90 -13.47 -9.15
C GLN A 649 -19.79 -13.14 -10.14
N MET A 650 -18.56 -13.40 -9.75
CA MET A 650 -17.37 -13.11 -10.55
C MET A 650 -16.45 -14.32 -10.56
N ARG A 651 -15.73 -14.51 -11.67
CA ARG A 651 -14.75 -15.60 -11.84
C ARG A 651 -13.53 -15.11 -12.60
N ASP A 652 -12.45 -15.84 -12.50
CA ASP A 652 -11.24 -15.73 -13.31
C ASP A 652 -10.69 -14.30 -13.40
N HIS A 653 -10.37 -13.84 -14.60
CA HIS A 653 -9.80 -12.51 -14.82
C HIS A 653 -10.62 -11.38 -14.21
N GLY A 654 -11.96 -11.48 -14.25
CA GLY A 654 -12.83 -10.45 -13.69
C GLY A 654 -12.66 -10.30 -12.20
N LEU A 655 -12.64 -11.42 -11.48
CA LEU A 655 -12.41 -11.45 -10.03
C LEU A 655 -10.98 -11.01 -9.69
N PHE A 656 -9.98 -11.58 -10.35
CA PHE A 656 -8.58 -11.21 -10.15
C PHE A 656 -8.35 -9.71 -10.32
N GLN A 657 -8.90 -9.12 -11.38
CA GLN A 657 -8.77 -7.70 -11.66
C GLN A 657 -9.49 -6.82 -10.63
N ALA A 658 -10.63 -7.28 -10.09
CA ALA A 658 -11.36 -6.57 -9.06
C ALA A 658 -10.58 -6.54 -7.72
N ILE A 659 -10.12 -7.69 -7.25
CA ILE A 659 -9.40 -7.80 -5.97
C ILE A 659 -8.07 -7.05 -5.98
N CYS A 660 -7.38 -7.00 -7.11
CA CYS A 660 -6.15 -6.22 -7.27
C CYS A 660 -6.37 -4.69 -7.30
N ARG A 661 -7.59 -4.18 -7.09
CA ARG A 661 -7.81 -2.73 -6.91
C ARG A 661 -7.40 -2.23 -5.55
N VAL A 662 -7.49 -3.06 -4.52
CA VAL A 662 -7.22 -2.68 -3.14
C VAL A 662 -5.81 -3.02 -2.65
N ASN A 663 -5.01 -3.71 -3.45
CA ASN A 663 -3.65 -4.13 -3.10
C ASN A 663 -2.57 -3.06 -3.32
N ARG A 664 -2.94 -1.81 -3.60
CA ARG A 664 -1.99 -0.71 -3.84
C ARG A 664 -1.42 -0.16 -2.56
N LEU A 665 -0.13 0.14 -2.59
CA LEU A 665 0.53 0.90 -1.53
C LEU A 665 -0.07 2.32 -1.42
N ASP A 666 -0.38 2.75 -0.21
CA ASP A 666 -0.88 4.10 0.08
C ASP A 666 -0.47 4.54 1.47
N GLY A 667 0.66 5.24 1.54
CA GLY A 667 1.24 5.64 2.82
C GLY A 667 1.71 4.47 3.67
N ASP A 668 2.00 4.77 4.92
CA ASP A 668 2.50 3.81 5.88
C ASP A 668 1.41 3.16 6.74
N ASP A 669 0.18 3.59 6.61
CA ASP A 669 -0.97 3.17 7.41
C ASP A 669 -1.86 2.15 6.70
N LYS A 670 -1.54 1.80 5.44
CA LYS A 670 -2.23 0.77 4.68
C LYS A 670 -1.38 -0.49 4.62
N ASP A 671 -1.71 -1.47 5.45
CA ASP A 671 -0.97 -2.73 5.53
C ASP A 671 -1.52 -3.81 4.58
N PHE A 672 -2.82 -3.81 4.29
CA PHE A 672 -3.52 -4.82 3.48
C PHE A 672 -4.56 -4.20 2.55
N GLY A 673 -4.93 -4.94 1.49
CA GLY A 673 -6.19 -4.77 0.80
C GLY A 673 -7.23 -5.73 1.37
N TYR A 674 -8.47 -5.29 1.57
CA TYR A 674 -9.53 -6.09 2.16
C TYR A 674 -10.60 -6.42 1.13
N ILE A 675 -10.94 -7.70 1.04
CA ILE A 675 -11.99 -8.23 0.18
C ILE A 675 -13.12 -8.71 1.07
N VAL A 676 -14.30 -8.10 0.95
CA VAL A 676 -15.51 -8.54 1.63
C VAL A 676 -16.47 -9.10 0.58
N ASP A 677 -16.81 -10.37 0.71
CA ASP A 677 -17.55 -11.13 -0.28
C ASP A 677 -18.93 -11.57 0.24
N TYR A 678 -19.97 -11.10 -0.43
CA TYR A 678 -21.38 -11.45 -0.13
C TYR A 678 -21.95 -12.56 -1.03
N LYS A 679 -21.11 -13.19 -1.87
CA LYS A 679 -21.52 -14.25 -2.81
C LYS A 679 -20.78 -15.57 -2.58
N ASP A 680 -19.96 -15.62 -1.52
CA ASP A 680 -19.18 -16.81 -1.16
C ASP A 680 -18.39 -17.38 -2.37
N LEU A 681 -17.68 -16.47 -3.05
CA LEU A 681 -16.94 -16.78 -4.26
C LEU A 681 -15.81 -17.80 -4.02
N PHE A 682 -15.35 -17.90 -2.78
CA PHE A 682 -14.21 -18.73 -2.35
C PHE A 682 -14.63 -19.87 -1.40
N ARG A 683 -15.83 -20.42 -1.55
CA ARG A 683 -16.51 -21.38 -0.67
C ARG A 683 -15.70 -22.60 -0.19
N ASN A 684 -14.57 -22.90 -0.77
CA ASN A 684 -13.76 -24.08 -0.47
C ASN A 684 -12.36 -23.78 0.08
N ILE A 685 -12.04 -22.51 0.45
CA ILE A 685 -10.71 -22.16 0.95
C ILE A 685 -10.41 -22.82 2.30
N GLU A 686 -11.41 -23.01 3.17
CA GLU A 686 -11.22 -23.63 4.49
C GLU A 686 -10.97 -25.14 4.49
N SER A 687 -11.33 -25.85 3.40
CA SER A 687 -11.18 -27.32 3.34
C SER A 687 -9.95 -27.80 2.60
N ALA A 688 -9.15 -26.92 2.03
CA ALA A 688 -8.09 -27.29 1.10
C ALA A 688 -6.83 -26.43 1.28
N VAL A 689 -6.16 -26.54 2.40
CA VAL A 689 -4.73 -26.20 2.50
C VAL A 689 -3.89 -27.00 1.49
N ASP A 690 -4.42 -28.13 0.99
CA ASP A 690 -3.78 -28.97 -0.02
C ASP A 690 -4.40 -28.95 -1.42
N ASP A 691 -5.60 -28.37 -1.62
CA ASP A 691 -6.27 -28.30 -2.93
C ASP A 691 -6.72 -26.87 -3.26
N TYR A 692 -5.81 -26.09 -3.82
CA TYR A 692 -6.00 -24.70 -4.28
C TYR A 692 -6.83 -24.60 -5.56
N THR A 693 -7.98 -25.23 -5.63
CA THR A 693 -8.91 -25.03 -6.73
C THR A 693 -10.27 -24.67 -6.18
N SER A 694 -10.41 -23.39 -5.74
CA SER A 694 -11.76 -22.84 -5.65
C SER A 694 -12.29 -22.73 -7.08
N GLU A 695 -13.56 -23.08 -7.30
CA GLU A 695 -14.23 -22.90 -8.62
C GLU A 695 -14.02 -21.49 -9.22
N ALA A 696 -13.65 -20.51 -8.40
CA ALA A 696 -13.42 -19.13 -8.79
C ALA A 696 -12.18 -18.91 -9.68
N PHE A 697 -11.18 -19.82 -9.61
CA PHE A 697 -9.92 -19.73 -10.37
C PHE A 697 -9.57 -21.03 -11.12
N ASP A 698 -10.50 -21.94 -11.29
CA ASP A 698 -10.28 -23.23 -11.97
C ASP A 698 -9.73 -23.12 -13.40
N ALA A 699 -9.93 -21.99 -14.04
CA ALA A 699 -9.47 -21.75 -15.41
C ALA A 699 -7.98 -21.36 -15.50
N PHE A 700 -7.29 -21.13 -14.37
CA PHE A 700 -5.85 -20.82 -14.35
C PHE A 700 -5.01 -22.08 -14.08
N ASP A 701 -3.73 -22.03 -14.43
CA ASP A 701 -2.77 -23.01 -13.94
C ASP A 701 -2.52 -22.78 -12.45
N LYS A 702 -2.44 -23.86 -11.64
CA LYS A 702 -2.28 -23.77 -10.18
C LYS A 702 -1.07 -22.92 -9.79
N GLU A 703 0.05 -23.13 -10.46
CA GLU A 703 1.30 -22.40 -10.24
C GLU A 703 1.20 -20.88 -10.49
N ASP A 704 0.24 -20.45 -11.32
CA ASP A 704 0.09 -19.06 -11.74
C ASP A 704 -0.74 -18.24 -10.73
N VAL A 705 -1.52 -18.90 -9.85
CA VAL A 705 -2.36 -18.28 -8.81
C VAL A 705 -1.95 -18.68 -7.39
N GLU A 706 -0.94 -19.51 -7.26
CA GLU A 706 -0.36 -19.88 -5.98
C GLU A 706 0.13 -18.63 -5.22
N GLY A 707 -0.15 -18.56 -3.91
CA GLY A 707 0.21 -17.42 -3.09
C GLY A 707 -0.70 -16.18 -3.22
N LEU A 708 -1.75 -16.22 -4.07
CA LEU A 708 -2.70 -15.11 -4.19
C LEU A 708 -3.49 -14.89 -2.90
N ILE A 709 -3.84 -15.99 -2.23
CA ILE A 709 -4.52 -16.00 -0.93
C ILE A 709 -3.83 -17.09 -0.10
N THR A 710 -2.99 -16.72 0.83
CA THR A 710 -2.23 -17.63 1.70
C THR A 710 -2.56 -17.37 3.17
N ASP A 711 -2.65 -18.45 3.94
CA ASP A 711 -2.58 -18.41 5.40
C ASP A 711 -1.10 -18.29 5.79
N ARG A 712 -0.72 -17.22 6.53
CA ARG A 712 0.69 -16.82 6.68
C ARG A 712 1.23 -17.00 8.09
N ALA A 713 1.00 -18.13 8.69
CA ALA A 713 1.64 -18.47 9.96
C ALA A 713 3.19 -18.47 9.87
N GLU A 714 3.76 -18.81 8.70
CA GLU A 714 5.22 -18.89 8.50
C GLU A 714 5.94 -17.53 8.43
N GLN A 715 5.23 -16.42 8.20
CA GLN A 715 5.83 -15.09 8.06
C GLN A 715 5.85 -14.27 9.37
N ALA A 716 5.17 -14.76 10.43
CA ALA A 716 4.99 -14.04 11.68
C ALA A 716 6.31 -13.66 12.37
N ASP A 717 7.32 -14.54 12.33
CA ASP A 717 8.63 -14.30 12.92
C ASP A 717 9.41 -13.19 12.23
N THR A 718 9.36 -13.16 10.90
CA THR A 718 10.02 -12.12 10.10
C THR A 718 9.34 -10.77 10.32
N ASP A 719 8.01 -10.76 10.39
CA ASP A 719 7.23 -9.55 10.65
C ASP A 719 7.50 -9.01 12.06
N LEU A 720 7.66 -9.89 13.06
CA LEU A 720 8.00 -9.49 14.41
C LEU A 720 9.41 -8.89 14.50
N ARG A 721 10.42 -9.51 13.89
CA ARG A 721 11.78 -8.95 13.82
C ARG A 721 11.77 -7.57 13.16
N THR A 722 11.12 -7.46 12.01
CA THR A 722 11.01 -6.21 11.27
C THR A 722 10.28 -5.11 12.05
N ALA A 723 9.20 -5.45 12.74
CA ALA A 723 8.43 -4.51 13.53
C ALA A 723 9.22 -4.03 14.76
N ARG A 724 9.94 -4.94 15.44
CA ARG A 724 10.84 -4.62 16.55
C ARG A 724 11.95 -3.69 16.14
N ASP A 725 12.64 -4.00 15.04
CA ASP A 725 13.75 -3.19 14.56
C ASP A 725 13.30 -1.78 14.16
N ALA A 726 12.13 -1.67 13.54
CA ALA A 726 11.53 -0.37 13.20
C ALA A 726 11.17 0.43 14.45
N TRP A 727 10.65 -0.21 15.50
CA TRP A 727 10.33 0.40 16.79
C TRP A 727 11.61 0.91 17.49
N LEU A 728 12.62 0.06 17.63
CA LEU A 728 13.88 0.42 18.25
C LEU A 728 14.59 1.54 17.48
N GLY A 729 14.54 1.50 16.13
CA GLY A 729 15.09 2.55 15.26
C GLY A 729 14.41 3.91 15.44
N LEU A 730 13.09 3.93 15.71
CA LEU A 730 12.39 5.19 16.02
C LEU A 730 12.89 5.79 17.34
N LEU A 731 13.13 4.96 18.37
CA LEU A 731 13.62 5.41 19.67
C LEU A 731 15.11 5.81 19.66
N ASP A 732 15.89 5.35 18.70
CA ASP A 732 17.31 5.71 18.60
C ASP A 732 17.54 7.19 18.32
N ALA A 733 16.53 7.88 17.76
CA ALA A 733 16.57 9.32 17.53
C ALA A 733 16.25 10.17 18.78
N VAL A 734 15.83 9.54 19.88
CA VAL A 734 15.52 10.24 21.15
C VAL A 734 16.81 10.40 21.95
N GLU A 735 17.01 11.60 22.55
CA GLU A 735 18.17 11.90 23.39
C GLU A 735 18.26 10.99 24.63
N GLN A 736 19.50 10.69 25.06
CA GLN A 736 19.73 9.94 26.29
C GLN A 736 19.44 10.82 27.52
N PRO A 737 18.78 10.29 28.57
CA PRO A 737 18.64 8.85 28.90
C PRO A 737 17.41 8.15 28.28
N LYS A 738 16.69 8.75 27.36
CA LYS A 738 15.44 8.21 26.74
C LYS A 738 14.30 8.02 27.74
N GLY A 739 14.22 8.90 28.72
CA GLY A 739 13.13 8.94 29.66
C GLY A 739 11.89 9.64 29.13
N ASP A 740 10.84 9.70 29.95
CA ASP A 740 9.55 10.29 29.54
C ASP A 740 9.68 11.76 29.08
N ASP A 741 10.55 12.54 29.73
CA ASP A 741 10.75 13.95 29.41
C ASP A 741 11.38 14.11 28.01
N GLU A 742 12.36 13.28 27.65
CA GLU A 742 13.01 13.29 26.32
C GLU A 742 12.06 12.77 25.24
N LEU A 743 11.30 11.72 25.55
CA LEU A 743 10.26 11.20 24.65
C LEU A 743 9.17 12.26 24.38
N PHE A 744 8.67 12.93 25.40
CA PHE A 744 7.68 13.99 25.22
C PHE A 744 8.25 15.20 24.47
N ALA A 745 9.49 15.59 24.72
CA ALA A 745 10.15 16.68 24.00
C ALA A 745 10.32 16.35 22.51
N TYR A 746 10.61 15.09 22.20
CA TYR A 746 10.84 14.63 20.83
C TYR A 746 9.54 14.49 20.03
N PHE A 747 8.46 14.01 20.64
CA PHE A 747 7.19 13.73 19.96
C PHE A 747 6.13 14.81 20.14
N SER A 748 6.17 15.63 21.16
CA SER A 748 5.10 16.57 21.51
C SER A 748 5.59 18.02 21.54
N SER A 749 4.65 18.96 21.37
CA SER A 749 4.90 20.40 21.44
C SER A 749 4.39 20.96 22.79
N PRO A 750 5.24 21.09 23.82
CA PRO A 750 4.81 21.45 25.18
C PRO A 750 4.17 22.86 25.31
N GLY A 751 4.39 23.73 24.32
CA GLY A 751 3.85 25.10 24.29
C GLY A 751 2.64 25.30 23.39
N GLY A 752 2.11 24.22 22.80
CA GLY A 752 1.05 24.25 21.80
C GLY A 752 1.57 24.34 20.36
N ILE A 753 0.74 23.88 19.40
CA ILE A 753 1.10 23.75 17.98
C ILE A 753 1.44 25.13 17.35
N GLU A 754 0.81 26.20 17.81
CA GLU A 754 0.99 27.55 17.25
C GLU A 754 2.34 28.20 17.58
N SER A 755 3.02 27.72 18.63
CA SER A 755 4.29 28.29 19.11
C SER A 755 5.53 27.44 18.82
N ASP A 756 5.36 26.23 18.26
CA ASP A 756 6.45 25.31 17.99
C ASP A 756 6.82 25.28 16.50
N PRO A 757 8.02 25.76 16.12
CA PRO A 757 8.47 25.74 14.73
C PRO A 757 8.57 24.34 14.11
N ASP A 758 8.68 23.31 14.96
CA ASP A 758 8.83 21.91 14.54
C ASP A 758 7.52 21.11 14.68
N ALA A 759 6.39 21.77 14.90
CA ALA A 759 5.09 21.13 15.17
C ALA A 759 4.67 20.13 14.09
N GLU A 760 4.92 20.45 12.82
CA GLU A 760 4.58 19.61 11.68
C GLU A 760 5.46 18.37 11.60
N GLU A 761 6.73 18.50 11.95
CA GLU A 761 7.67 17.37 12.02
C GLU A 761 7.35 16.47 13.21
N LYS A 762 7.05 17.04 14.38
CA LYS A 762 6.61 16.29 15.55
C LYS A 762 5.29 15.57 15.30
N ALA A 763 4.36 16.14 14.53
CA ALA A 763 3.13 15.45 14.12
C ALA A 763 3.43 14.21 13.26
N ARG A 764 4.38 14.30 12.32
CA ARG A 764 4.82 13.13 11.53
C ARG A 764 5.50 12.08 12.40
N ARG A 765 6.34 12.49 13.37
CA ARG A 765 6.98 11.57 14.32
C ARG A 765 5.93 10.85 15.19
N ARG A 766 4.88 11.55 15.64
CA ARG A 766 3.77 10.92 16.37
C ARG A 766 3.01 9.90 15.53
N GLN A 767 2.73 10.20 14.26
CA GLN A 767 2.11 9.23 13.36
C GLN A 767 2.96 7.97 13.19
N ALA A 768 4.28 8.14 13.03
CA ALA A 768 5.21 7.02 12.98
C ALA A 768 5.22 6.24 14.30
N LEU A 769 5.22 6.92 15.45
CA LEU A 769 5.16 6.32 16.77
C LEU A 769 3.90 5.45 16.93
N TYR A 770 2.72 6.00 16.63
CA TYR A 770 1.44 5.30 16.78
C TYR A 770 1.36 4.07 15.89
N LYS A 771 1.85 4.19 14.65
CA LYS A 771 1.90 3.08 13.72
C LYS A 771 2.86 1.99 14.16
N LEU A 772 4.10 2.34 14.48
CA LEU A 772 5.14 1.35 14.80
C LEU A 772 4.86 0.64 16.12
N ALA A 773 4.36 1.33 17.14
CA ALA A 773 3.93 0.69 18.39
C ALA A 773 2.79 -0.30 18.14
N GLY A 774 1.78 0.08 17.34
CA GLY A 774 0.68 -0.80 16.95
C GLY A 774 1.12 -1.98 16.09
N ARG A 775 2.05 -1.77 15.15
CA ARG A 775 2.60 -2.84 14.32
C ARG A 775 3.41 -3.83 15.16
N TYR A 776 4.24 -3.33 16.07
CA TYR A 776 5.05 -4.17 16.94
C TYR A 776 4.18 -5.02 17.87
N ALA A 777 3.15 -4.41 18.47
CA ALA A 777 2.20 -5.14 19.30
C ALA A 777 1.46 -6.25 18.54
N ARG A 778 0.97 -5.95 17.32
CA ARG A 778 0.30 -6.97 16.47
C ARG A 778 1.24 -8.09 16.05
N ALA A 779 2.44 -7.75 15.60
CA ALA A 779 3.42 -8.76 15.19
C ALA A 779 3.82 -9.66 16.35
N TYR A 780 4.01 -9.08 17.54
CA TYR A 780 4.27 -9.85 18.76
C TYR A 780 3.09 -10.78 19.10
N THR A 781 1.87 -10.30 19.02
CA THR A 781 0.67 -11.10 19.32
C THR A 781 0.55 -12.28 18.36
N ASN A 782 0.87 -12.10 17.06
CA ASN A 782 0.82 -13.17 16.08
C ASN A 782 1.83 -14.28 16.37
N VAL A 783 3.05 -13.95 16.82
CA VAL A 783 4.07 -14.95 17.21
C VAL A 783 3.78 -15.56 18.58
N ALA A 784 3.35 -14.75 19.54
CA ALA A 784 3.03 -15.21 20.89
C ALA A 784 1.81 -16.15 20.92
N ALA A 785 0.95 -16.12 19.88
CA ALA A 785 -0.17 -17.04 19.73
C ALA A 785 0.26 -18.47 19.38
N GLU A 786 1.37 -18.65 18.67
CA GLU A 786 1.92 -19.95 18.24
C GLU A 786 3.43 -20.07 18.54
N PRO A 787 3.85 -20.05 19.82
CA PRO A 787 5.26 -20.02 20.18
C PRO A 787 6.00 -21.29 19.77
N ASP A 788 5.33 -22.43 19.69
CA ASP A 788 5.93 -23.73 19.33
C ASP A 788 6.38 -23.84 17.86
N GLY A 789 5.90 -22.92 17.00
CA GLY A 789 6.30 -22.81 15.59
C GLY A 789 7.28 -21.66 15.31
N SER A 790 7.66 -20.90 16.33
CA SER A 790 8.49 -19.72 16.19
C SER A 790 9.99 -20.01 16.39
N ASP A 791 10.83 -19.22 15.70
CA ASP A 791 12.30 -19.24 15.89
C ASP A 791 12.74 -18.56 17.20
N PHE A 792 11.83 -17.89 17.91
CA PHE A 792 12.11 -17.18 19.17
C PHE A 792 11.95 -18.09 20.39
N ASN A 793 12.90 -18.04 21.31
CA ASN A 793 12.79 -18.73 22.59
C ASN A 793 11.95 -17.94 23.59
N GLU A 794 11.49 -18.61 24.67
CA GLU A 794 10.65 -17.97 25.72
C GLU A 794 11.29 -16.73 26.37
N LEU A 795 12.61 -16.68 26.48
CA LEU A 795 13.31 -15.56 27.10
C LEU A 795 13.27 -14.34 26.17
N GLU A 796 13.49 -14.54 24.87
CA GLU A 796 13.40 -13.50 23.85
C GLU A 796 11.97 -12.96 23.72
N LEU A 797 10.99 -13.84 23.70
CA LEU A 797 9.58 -13.42 23.70
C LEU A 797 9.20 -12.67 24.97
N GLY A 798 9.77 -13.05 26.12
CA GLY A 798 9.58 -12.34 27.39
C GLY A 798 10.21 -10.95 27.41
N GLU A 799 11.34 -10.75 26.73
CA GLU A 799 11.95 -9.42 26.54
C GLU A 799 11.12 -8.56 25.58
N MET A 800 10.72 -9.13 24.46
CA MET A 800 9.88 -8.43 23.46
C MET A 800 8.52 -8.05 24.05
N ARG A 801 7.95 -8.86 24.93
CA ARG A 801 6.73 -8.51 25.65
C ARG A 801 6.89 -7.19 26.44
N LYS A 802 7.97 -7.05 27.19
CA LYS A 802 8.24 -5.82 27.95
C LYS A 802 8.47 -4.62 27.03
N GLU A 803 9.14 -4.85 25.89
CA GLU A 803 9.34 -3.81 24.88
C GLU A 803 8.00 -3.39 24.25
N VAL A 804 7.09 -4.31 23.98
CA VAL A 804 5.74 -4.03 23.45
C VAL A 804 4.90 -3.27 24.49
N GLU A 805 4.91 -3.70 25.74
CA GLU A 805 4.23 -2.99 26.83
C GLU A 805 4.76 -1.56 26.98
N HIS A 806 6.08 -1.37 26.89
CA HIS A 806 6.69 -0.04 26.86
C HIS A 806 6.27 0.76 25.61
N ALA A 807 6.25 0.14 24.42
CA ALA A 807 5.84 0.79 23.18
C ALA A 807 4.39 1.30 23.23
N ILE A 808 3.49 0.50 23.76
CA ILE A 808 2.09 0.88 23.97
C ILE A 808 2.00 2.02 25.01
N GLY A 809 2.73 1.91 26.12
CA GLY A 809 2.77 2.95 27.14
C GLY A 809 3.25 4.30 26.62
N VAL A 810 4.35 4.32 25.86
CA VAL A 810 4.88 5.52 25.21
C VAL A 810 3.89 6.09 24.19
N ARG A 811 3.29 5.24 23.35
CA ARG A 811 2.26 5.65 22.39
C ARG A 811 1.09 6.36 23.05
N ASP A 812 0.55 5.76 24.10
CA ASP A 812 -0.65 6.27 24.77
C ASP A 812 -0.34 7.53 25.58
N ALA A 813 0.82 7.60 26.20
CA ALA A 813 1.27 8.79 26.90
C ALA A 813 1.51 9.97 25.94
N VAL A 814 2.18 9.75 24.82
CA VAL A 814 2.39 10.79 23.79
C VAL A 814 1.05 11.20 23.17
N ARG A 815 0.15 10.26 22.90
CA ARG A 815 -1.19 10.53 22.34
C ARG A 815 -2.03 11.40 23.28
N LEU A 816 -1.99 11.11 24.56
CA LEU A 816 -2.67 11.89 25.58
C LEU A 816 -2.06 13.30 25.71
N HIS A 817 -0.72 13.37 25.74
CA HIS A 817 0.03 14.63 25.92
C HIS A 817 -0.10 15.58 24.71
N SER A 818 -0.25 15.02 23.50
CA SER A 818 -0.39 15.80 22.26
C SER A 818 -1.83 16.24 21.98
N GLY A 819 -2.82 15.77 22.75
CA GLY A 819 -4.23 16.02 22.49
C GLY A 819 -4.79 15.22 21.31
N ASP A 820 -4.04 14.23 20.77
CA ASP A 820 -4.46 13.39 19.66
C ASP A 820 -5.43 12.26 20.13
N ALA A 821 -5.72 12.15 21.41
CA ALA A 821 -6.68 11.21 21.97
C ALA A 821 -8.10 11.72 21.77
N VAL A 822 -8.89 11.05 20.93
CA VAL A 822 -10.33 11.27 20.86
C VAL A 822 -10.98 10.47 21.98
N ASP A 823 -11.69 11.13 22.89
CA ASP A 823 -12.44 10.45 23.95
C ASP A 823 -13.68 9.76 23.36
N MET A 824 -13.54 8.47 23.09
CA MET A 824 -14.60 7.63 22.54
C MET A 824 -15.84 7.56 23.45
N LYS A 825 -15.70 7.85 24.73
CA LYS A 825 -16.81 7.87 25.71
C LYS A 825 -17.80 9.00 25.49
N LEU A 826 -17.39 10.07 24.80
CA LEU A 826 -18.29 11.17 24.37
C LEU A 826 -19.27 10.73 23.28
N TYR A 827 -18.96 9.68 22.54
CA TYR A 827 -19.77 9.18 21.42
C TYR A 827 -20.56 7.91 21.75
N GLU A 828 -20.31 7.28 22.92
CA GLU A 828 -20.98 6.06 23.37
C GLU A 828 -22.52 6.17 23.43
N PRO A 829 -23.15 7.29 23.88
CA PRO A 829 -24.60 7.41 23.86
C PRO A 829 -25.19 7.49 22.44
N ALA A 830 -24.47 8.13 21.50
CA ALA A 830 -24.90 8.22 20.11
C ALA A 830 -24.74 6.87 19.39
N MET A 831 -23.67 6.13 19.69
CA MET A 831 -23.45 4.77 19.20
C MET A 831 -24.48 3.78 19.75
N ARG A 832 -24.80 3.86 21.03
CA ARG A 832 -25.84 3.03 21.64
C ARG A 832 -27.23 3.31 21.06
N HIS A 833 -27.55 4.55 20.82
CA HIS A 833 -28.84 4.94 20.19
C HIS A 833 -28.95 4.44 18.75
N LEU A 834 -27.84 4.43 17.99
CA LEU A 834 -27.76 3.82 16.66
C LEU A 834 -27.95 2.30 16.75
N ILE A 835 -27.27 1.63 17.65
CA ILE A 835 -27.37 0.18 17.87
C ILE A 835 -28.80 -0.23 18.27
N ASP A 836 -29.43 0.46 19.20
CA ASP A 836 -30.76 0.16 19.70
C ASP A 836 -31.89 0.42 18.66
N ASN A 837 -31.67 1.32 17.70
CA ASN A 837 -32.64 1.61 16.64
C ASN A 837 -32.49 0.73 15.38
N TYR A 838 -31.31 0.16 15.13
CA TYR A 838 -31.02 -0.59 13.91
C TYR A 838 -30.93 -2.12 14.09
N ILE A 839 -30.85 -2.63 15.33
CA ILE A 839 -30.88 -4.07 15.62
C ILE A 839 -32.33 -4.54 15.79
N ARG A 840 -33.06 -4.56 14.70
CA ARG A 840 -34.33 -5.28 14.58
C ARG A 840 -34.46 -6.18 13.35
N ALA A 841 -33.39 -6.39 12.60
CA ALA A 841 -33.29 -7.35 11.53
C ALA A 841 -32.35 -8.47 11.96
N ASP A 842 -32.67 -9.72 11.61
CA ASP A 842 -31.89 -10.90 11.93
C ASP A 842 -30.42 -10.71 11.49
N ASP A 843 -29.49 -11.09 12.36
CA ASP A 843 -28.06 -10.85 12.24
C ASP A 843 -27.48 -11.48 10.98
N SER A 844 -26.59 -10.75 10.29
CA SER A 844 -25.73 -11.33 9.25
C SER A 844 -24.80 -12.36 9.88
N GLN A 845 -24.80 -13.59 9.37
CA GLN A 845 -23.89 -14.63 9.84
C GLN A 845 -22.58 -14.54 9.08
N VAL A 846 -21.47 -14.34 9.80
CA VAL A 846 -20.11 -14.45 9.26
C VAL A 846 -19.76 -15.93 9.17
N ILE A 847 -19.49 -16.43 7.98
CA ILE A 847 -19.20 -17.86 7.75
C ILE A 847 -17.74 -18.19 8.05
N SER A 848 -16.83 -17.25 7.88
CA SER A 848 -15.44 -17.39 8.28
C SER A 848 -14.98 -16.11 8.96
N HIS A 849 -14.59 -16.23 10.20
CA HIS A 849 -14.13 -15.10 10.99
C HIS A 849 -12.82 -15.42 11.70
N LEU A 850 -11.85 -14.61 11.44
CA LEU A 850 -10.63 -14.52 12.20
C LEU A 850 -10.46 -13.11 12.82
N ASP A 851 -11.58 -12.45 13.21
CA ASP A 851 -11.54 -11.24 14.03
C ASP A 851 -12.79 -11.15 14.93
N ASP A 852 -12.82 -11.73 16.04
CA ASP A 852 -12.53 -11.25 17.38
C ASP A 852 -13.66 -10.91 18.32
N ILE A 853 -14.73 -10.26 17.98
CA ILE A 853 -15.68 -9.77 18.98
C ILE A 853 -16.83 -10.75 19.15
N SER A 854 -17.25 -11.44 18.09
CA SER A 854 -18.40 -12.34 18.10
C SER A 854 -18.16 -13.64 18.88
N LEU A 855 -16.95 -14.19 18.85
CA LEU A 855 -16.63 -15.45 19.54
C LEU A 855 -16.57 -15.27 21.05
N ILE A 856 -16.03 -14.18 21.53
CA ILE A 856 -16.01 -13.80 22.94
C ILE A 856 -17.43 -13.50 23.43
N ASP A 857 -18.21 -12.75 22.64
CA ASP A 857 -19.59 -12.40 23.01
C ASP A 857 -20.49 -13.63 22.98
N LEU A 858 -20.27 -14.57 22.06
CA LEU A 858 -20.94 -15.85 22.01
C LEU A 858 -20.64 -16.68 23.26
N VAL A 859 -19.36 -16.82 23.61
CA VAL A 859 -18.93 -17.57 24.79
C VAL A 859 -19.39 -16.90 26.08
N GLU A 860 -19.31 -15.56 26.15
CA GLU A 860 -19.81 -14.79 27.31
C GLU A 860 -21.30 -14.97 27.54
N SER A 861 -22.08 -14.95 26.46
CA SER A 861 -23.54 -15.02 26.55
C SER A 861 -24.08 -16.43 26.80
N LYS A 862 -23.43 -17.46 26.23
CA LYS A 862 -23.91 -18.84 26.20
C LYS A 862 -23.10 -19.82 27.06
N GLY A 863 -21.87 -19.50 27.44
CA GLY A 863 -21.01 -20.37 28.26
C GLY A 863 -20.89 -21.78 27.66
N ALA A 864 -21.22 -22.80 28.43
CA ALA A 864 -21.16 -24.19 27.97
C ALA A 864 -22.08 -24.51 26.78
N GLN A 865 -23.19 -23.78 26.62
CA GLN A 865 -24.10 -23.95 25.47
C GLN A 865 -23.57 -23.39 24.15
N ALA A 866 -22.47 -22.62 24.19
CA ALA A 866 -21.80 -22.21 22.98
C ALA A 866 -21.26 -23.39 22.16
N GLU A 867 -21.06 -24.56 22.76
CA GLU A 867 -20.67 -25.78 22.06
C GLU A 867 -21.73 -26.27 21.05
N ASP A 868 -23.01 -26.07 21.35
CA ASP A 868 -24.13 -26.51 20.51
C ASP A 868 -24.29 -25.63 19.25
N ASP A 869 -23.86 -24.37 19.31
CA ASP A 869 -23.92 -23.40 18.20
C ASP A 869 -22.62 -23.36 17.37
N LEU A 870 -21.57 -23.96 17.87
CA LEU A 870 -20.36 -24.19 17.08
C LEU A 870 -20.60 -25.39 16.16
N PRO A 871 -20.37 -25.32 14.83
CA PRO A 871 -20.58 -26.46 13.93
C PRO A 871 -19.91 -27.71 14.46
N ALA A 872 -20.50 -28.91 14.22
CA ALA A 872 -19.97 -30.21 14.68
C ALA A 872 -18.50 -30.38 14.26
N LEU A 873 -17.57 -29.89 15.08
CA LEU A 873 -16.18 -29.75 14.77
C LEU A 873 -15.41 -31.04 15.11
N SER A 874 -14.49 -31.44 14.26
CA SER A 874 -13.46 -32.43 14.59
C SER A 874 -12.62 -31.96 15.78
N LYS A 875 -11.96 -32.88 16.50
CA LYS A 875 -11.13 -32.55 17.67
C LYS A 875 -10.12 -31.43 17.39
N ARG A 876 -9.51 -31.42 16.21
CA ARG A 876 -8.54 -30.39 15.75
C ARG A 876 -9.20 -29.02 15.53
N LYS A 877 -10.43 -29.00 15.05
CA LYS A 877 -11.19 -27.72 14.89
C LYS A 877 -11.64 -27.12 16.24
N ARG A 878 -11.96 -27.95 17.23
CA ARG A 878 -12.25 -27.49 18.60
C ARG A 878 -11.02 -26.86 19.27
N GLU A 879 -9.82 -27.40 19.00
CA GLU A 879 -8.55 -26.83 19.46
C GLU A 879 -8.31 -25.45 18.88
N ASN A 880 -8.50 -25.26 17.57
CA ASN A 880 -8.32 -23.97 16.89
C ASN A 880 -9.32 -22.91 17.40
N VAL A 881 -10.59 -23.31 17.64
CA VAL A 881 -11.60 -22.39 18.20
C VAL A 881 -11.24 -22.00 19.64
N ALA A 882 -10.76 -22.94 20.45
CA ALA A 882 -10.33 -22.67 21.80
C ALA A 882 -9.13 -21.70 21.82
N GLU A 883 -8.17 -21.86 20.92
CA GLU A 883 -7.03 -20.97 20.80
C GLU A 883 -7.46 -19.55 20.35
N ALA A 884 -8.41 -19.45 19.42
CA ALA A 884 -8.97 -18.16 19.03
C ALA A 884 -9.65 -17.45 20.22
N ILE A 885 -10.41 -18.18 21.03
CA ILE A 885 -11.04 -17.66 22.25
C ILE A 885 -9.95 -17.19 23.24
N GLU A 886 -8.92 -18.01 23.47
CA GLU A 886 -7.82 -17.68 24.38
C GLU A 886 -7.09 -16.39 23.97
N ASN A 887 -6.80 -16.25 22.67
CA ASN A 887 -6.13 -15.07 22.14
C ASN A 887 -6.98 -13.81 22.30
N ASN A 888 -8.27 -13.92 22.08
CA ASN A 888 -9.21 -12.81 22.22
C ASN A 888 -9.34 -12.38 23.68
N VAL A 889 -9.36 -13.33 24.62
CA VAL A 889 -9.38 -13.03 26.05
C VAL A 889 -8.07 -12.40 26.50
N ARG A 890 -6.93 -12.86 26.00
CA ARG A 890 -5.62 -12.24 26.27
C ARG A 890 -5.58 -10.80 25.79
N LYS A 891 -6.08 -10.54 24.59
CA LYS A 891 -6.17 -9.18 24.03
C LYS A 891 -7.02 -8.28 24.92
N LEU A 892 -8.20 -8.72 25.31
CA LEU A 892 -9.07 -7.98 26.23
C LEU A 892 -8.34 -7.64 27.55
N ILE A 893 -7.63 -8.61 28.14
CA ILE A 893 -6.85 -8.41 29.36
C ILE A 893 -5.73 -7.38 29.14
N ILE A 894 -5.02 -7.45 28.03
CA ILE A 894 -3.92 -6.51 27.69
C ILE A 894 -4.47 -5.10 27.47
N ASP A 895 -5.55 -4.95 26.72
CA ASP A 895 -6.14 -3.65 26.39
C ASP A 895 -6.67 -2.93 27.66
N GLU A 896 -7.18 -3.69 28.62
CA GLU A 896 -7.74 -3.15 29.87
C GLU A 896 -6.75 -3.09 31.06
N THR A 897 -5.57 -3.70 30.92
CA THR A 897 -4.53 -3.70 32.00
C THR A 897 -4.19 -2.30 32.52
N PRO A 898 -4.07 -1.22 31.68
CA PRO A 898 -3.76 0.12 32.17
C PRO A 898 -4.82 0.72 33.12
N VAL A 899 -6.03 0.18 33.09
CA VAL A 899 -7.13 0.65 33.96
C VAL A 899 -7.00 0.08 35.38
N ASN A 900 -6.59 -1.18 35.52
CA ASN A 900 -6.39 -1.84 36.80
C ASN A 900 -5.33 -2.96 36.71
N PRO A 901 -4.02 -2.62 36.72
CA PRO A 901 -2.94 -3.57 36.45
C PRO A 901 -2.98 -4.83 37.34
N LYS A 902 -3.19 -4.70 38.64
CA LYS A 902 -3.22 -5.83 39.57
C LYS A 902 -4.41 -6.77 39.37
N PHE A 903 -5.56 -6.24 38.98
CA PHE A 903 -6.73 -7.05 38.66
C PHE A 903 -6.47 -7.87 37.37
N TYR A 904 -5.95 -7.21 36.33
CA TYR A 904 -5.71 -7.88 35.05
C TYR A 904 -4.50 -8.82 35.08
N GLU A 905 -3.49 -8.57 35.89
CA GLU A 905 -2.41 -9.52 36.18
C GLU A 905 -2.99 -10.84 36.70
N LYS A 906 -3.91 -10.79 37.66
CA LYS A 906 -4.60 -11.96 38.21
C LYS A 906 -5.49 -12.66 37.15
N MET A 907 -6.16 -11.90 36.25
CA MET A 907 -6.94 -12.47 35.15
C MET A 907 -6.05 -13.21 34.16
N SER A 908 -4.87 -12.68 33.87
CA SER A 908 -3.87 -13.32 33.02
C SER A 908 -3.35 -14.64 33.58
N GLU A 909 -3.10 -14.69 34.90
CA GLU A 909 -2.72 -15.93 35.61
C GLU A 909 -3.83 -16.98 35.52
N LEU A 910 -5.08 -16.58 35.80
CA LEU A 910 -6.25 -17.48 35.73
C LEU A 910 -6.47 -18.00 34.33
N LEU A 911 -6.29 -17.18 33.29
CA LEU A 911 -6.37 -17.62 31.89
C LEU A 911 -5.28 -18.65 31.59
N THR A 912 -4.04 -18.37 32.02
CA THR A 912 -2.91 -19.28 31.81
C THR A 912 -3.16 -20.65 32.44
N ASP A 913 -3.70 -20.67 33.66
CA ASP A 913 -4.05 -21.90 34.37
C ASP A 913 -5.20 -22.66 33.66
N LEU A 914 -6.20 -21.97 33.13
CA LEU A 914 -7.28 -22.59 32.39
C LEU A 914 -6.79 -23.21 31.09
N VAL A 915 -5.91 -22.52 30.37
CA VAL A 915 -5.28 -23.02 29.15
C VAL A 915 -4.46 -24.28 29.43
N ALA A 916 -3.67 -24.28 30.52
CA ALA A 916 -2.89 -25.42 30.97
C ALA A 916 -3.79 -26.61 31.32
N GLN A 917 -4.88 -26.40 32.05
CA GLN A 917 -5.86 -27.43 32.39
C GLN A 917 -6.54 -28.05 31.16
N ARG A 918 -6.91 -27.22 30.16
CA ARG A 918 -7.47 -27.70 28.90
C ARG A 918 -6.46 -28.53 28.12
N ARG A 919 -5.23 -28.04 27.94
CA ARG A 919 -4.16 -28.72 27.20
C ARG A 919 -3.76 -30.06 27.82
N SER A 920 -3.79 -30.16 29.14
CA SER A 920 -3.54 -31.42 29.86
C SER A 920 -4.72 -32.37 29.87
N GLY A 921 -5.89 -31.99 29.37
CA GLY A 921 -7.12 -32.75 29.42
C GLY A 921 -7.71 -32.90 30.82
N ALA A 922 -7.37 -32.00 31.74
CA ALA A 922 -7.83 -31.99 33.10
C ALA A 922 -9.27 -31.46 33.26
N ILE A 923 -9.80 -30.76 32.25
CA ILE A 923 -11.16 -30.26 32.21
C ILE A 923 -11.81 -30.58 30.85
N GLU A 924 -13.12 -30.83 30.85
CA GLU A 924 -13.94 -31.06 29.67
C GLU A 924 -14.13 -29.73 28.89
N TYR A 925 -14.33 -29.79 27.57
CA TYR A 925 -14.42 -28.63 26.71
C TYR A 925 -15.58 -27.69 27.09
N ALA A 926 -16.74 -28.23 27.42
CA ALA A 926 -17.89 -27.43 27.89
C ALA A 926 -17.60 -26.69 29.21
N GLU A 927 -16.93 -27.36 30.18
CA GLU A 927 -16.51 -26.74 31.43
C GLU A 927 -15.46 -25.65 31.20
N TYR A 928 -14.55 -25.87 30.23
CA TYR A 928 -13.58 -24.87 29.81
C TYR A 928 -14.28 -23.60 29.26
N LEU A 929 -15.28 -23.75 28.36
CA LEU A 929 -16.03 -22.62 27.80
C LEU A 929 -16.79 -21.85 28.88
N GLU A 930 -17.34 -22.53 29.88
CA GLU A 930 -18.05 -21.88 30.98
C GLU A 930 -17.10 -21.04 31.87
N LYS A 931 -15.93 -21.59 32.21
CA LYS A 931 -14.90 -20.87 32.98
C LYS A 931 -14.30 -19.69 32.19
N ILE A 932 -14.15 -19.83 30.89
CA ILE A 932 -13.73 -18.72 30.01
C ILE A 932 -14.80 -17.64 29.98
N ALA A 933 -16.09 -17.99 29.88
CA ALA A 933 -17.19 -17.02 29.92
C ALA A 933 -17.22 -16.23 31.24
N GLU A 934 -16.95 -16.88 32.35
CA GLU A 934 -16.83 -16.20 33.65
C GLU A 934 -15.66 -15.24 33.69
N LEU A 935 -14.51 -15.65 33.13
CA LEU A 935 -13.31 -14.84 33.07
C LEU A 935 -13.48 -13.63 32.15
N VAL A 936 -14.17 -13.80 31.01
CA VAL A 936 -14.52 -12.70 30.09
C VAL A 936 -15.42 -11.69 30.76
N ARG A 937 -16.47 -12.16 31.44
CA ARG A 937 -17.38 -11.27 32.19
C ARG A 937 -16.65 -10.48 33.27
N ALA A 938 -15.74 -11.14 34.01
CA ALA A 938 -14.92 -10.47 35.01
C ALA A 938 -13.98 -9.46 34.37
N ALA A 939 -13.28 -9.81 33.25
CA ALA A 939 -12.38 -8.92 32.53
C ALA A 939 -13.12 -7.69 31.98
N LYS A 940 -14.30 -7.86 31.37
CA LYS A 940 -15.13 -6.73 30.86
C LYS A 940 -15.65 -5.83 31.99
N SER A 941 -15.92 -6.37 33.17
CA SER A 941 -16.36 -5.57 34.32
C SER A 941 -15.26 -4.71 34.91
N GLY A 942 -13.99 -5.03 34.66
CA GLY A 942 -12.81 -4.34 35.19
C GLY A 942 -12.59 -4.51 36.70
N HIS A 943 -13.35 -5.36 37.33
CA HIS A 943 -13.28 -5.60 38.80
C HIS A 943 -13.87 -6.96 39.18
N GLY A 944 -13.39 -7.53 40.26
CA GLY A 944 -13.92 -8.75 40.87
C GLY A 944 -15.26 -8.55 41.61
N ASN A 945 -15.83 -9.64 42.11
CA ASN A 945 -17.14 -9.62 42.80
C ASN A 945 -17.07 -9.35 44.31
N THR A 946 -15.88 -9.19 44.87
CA THR A 946 -15.67 -9.09 46.33
C THR A 946 -14.92 -7.81 46.69
N TYR A 947 -15.67 -6.71 46.80
CA TYR A 947 -15.13 -5.44 47.28
C TYR A 947 -15.90 -5.01 48.53
N PRO A 948 -15.22 -4.26 49.46
CA PRO A 948 -15.91 -3.60 50.56
C PRO A 948 -17.04 -2.68 50.04
N GLU A 949 -18.12 -2.58 50.78
CA GLU A 949 -19.26 -1.71 50.42
C GLU A 949 -18.89 -0.23 50.24
N SER A 950 -17.75 0.17 50.82
CA SER A 950 -17.19 1.52 50.66
C SER A 950 -16.57 1.79 49.29
N MET A 951 -16.15 0.76 48.52
CA MET A 951 -15.53 0.85 47.20
C MET A 951 -16.60 0.83 46.09
N LYS A 952 -17.22 1.99 45.82
CA LYS A 952 -18.37 2.12 44.95
C LYS A 952 -18.02 2.34 43.49
N SER A 953 -16.94 3.10 43.22
CA SER A 953 -16.58 3.44 41.85
C SER A 953 -15.48 2.54 41.29
N PRO A 954 -15.37 2.43 39.95
CA PRO A 954 -14.28 1.66 39.30
C PRO A 954 -12.89 2.13 39.74
N GLY A 955 -12.67 3.43 39.83
CA GLY A 955 -11.38 3.97 40.29
C GLY A 955 -11.04 3.64 41.72
N GLN A 956 -12.04 3.67 42.66
CA GLN A 956 -11.84 3.23 44.04
C GLN A 956 -11.47 1.75 44.11
N LYS A 957 -12.08 0.90 43.29
CA LYS A 957 -11.77 -0.52 43.21
C LYS A 957 -10.37 -0.75 42.66
N ALA A 958 -9.98 0.00 41.65
CA ALA A 958 -8.63 -0.05 41.08
C ALA A 958 -7.57 0.40 42.10
N LEU A 959 -7.83 1.47 42.88
CA LEU A 959 -6.94 1.89 43.97
C LEU A 959 -6.83 0.79 45.03
N PHE A 960 -7.96 0.17 45.43
CA PHE A 960 -7.97 -0.91 46.42
C PHE A 960 -7.12 -2.10 45.96
N ASP A 961 -7.28 -2.55 44.74
CA ASP A 961 -6.53 -3.68 44.16
C ASP A 961 -5.02 -3.40 44.14
N ASN A 962 -4.64 -2.18 43.77
CA ASN A 962 -3.23 -1.80 43.58
C ASN A 962 -2.55 -1.31 44.88
N LEU A 963 -3.31 -1.09 45.94
CA LEU A 963 -2.78 -0.77 47.30
C LEU A 963 -2.79 -1.97 48.24
N GLY A 964 -2.71 -3.18 47.74
CA GLY A 964 -2.62 -4.40 48.58
C GLY A 964 -3.91 -4.71 49.29
N GLN A 965 -5.06 -4.27 48.80
CA GLN A 965 -6.40 -4.45 49.40
C GLN A 965 -6.56 -3.72 50.76
N ASP A 966 -5.82 -2.65 51.00
CA ASP A 966 -5.99 -1.78 52.18
C ASP A 966 -7.10 -0.77 51.92
N GLU A 967 -8.28 -1.04 52.49
CA GLU A 967 -9.48 -0.19 52.34
C GLU A 967 -9.25 1.23 52.91
N ALA A 968 -8.58 1.33 54.04
CA ALA A 968 -8.36 2.61 54.67
C ALA A 968 -7.40 3.51 53.85
N LEU A 969 -6.35 2.92 53.35
CA LEU A 969 -5.39 3.61 52.47
C LEU A 969 -6.03 4.00 51.11
N ALA A 970 -6.74 3.08 50.47
CA ALA A 970 -7.44 3.34 49.22
C ALA A 970 -8.42 4.52 49.32
N ARG A 971 -9.17 4.58 50.41
CA ARG A 971 -10.09 5.70 50.69
C ARG A 971 -9.37 7.01 50.90
N ARG A 972 -8.31 7.03 51.70
CA ARG A 972 -7.51 8.26 51.92
C ARG A 972 -6.95 8.78 50.63
N VAL A 973 -6.40 7.89 49.77
CA VAL A 973 -5.88 8.26 48.48
C VAL A 973 -6.98 8.81 47.54
N ASP A 974 -8.15 8.16 47.47
CA ASP A 974 -9.30 8.64 46.66
C ASP A 974 -9.75 10.03 47.14
N GLU A 975 -9.95 10.22 48.47
CA GLU A 975 -10.37 11.50 49.03
C GLU A 975 -9.32 12.60 48.81
N ALA A 976 -8.03 12.30 49.00
CA ALA A 976 -6.93 13.23 48.80
C ALA A 976 -6.80 13.68 47.34
N VAL A 977 -6.91 12.73 46.41
CA VAL A 977 -6.84 13.03 44.96
C VAL A 977 -8.05 13.86 44.52
N ARG A 978 -9.27 13.49 44.91
CA ARG A 978 -10.50 14.24 44.56
C ARG A 978 -10.46 15.67 45.13
N ALA A 979 -9.88 15.87 46.31
CA ALA A 979 -9.74 17.19 46.88
C ALA A 979 -8.63 18.05 46.24
N THR A 980 -7.61 17.43 45.65
CA THR A 980 -6.39 18.12 45.20
C THR A 980 -6.27 18.25 43.70
N ALA A 981 -6.86 17.33 42.94
CA ALA A 981 -6.75 17.27 41.48
C ALA A 981 -7.41 18.50 40.81
N PRO A 982 -6.65 19.36 40.09
CA PRO A 982 -7.22 20.50 39.43
C PRO A 982 -8.01 20.07 38.18
N HIS A 983 -9.05 20.81 37.84
CA HIS A 983 -9.80 20.52 36.58
C HIS A 983 -8.87 20.48 35.38
N GLY A 984 -8.98 19.44 34.55
CA GLY A 984 -8.11 19.21 33.38
C GLY A 984 -6.64 19.00 33.73
N TRP A 985 -6.37 18.25 34.78
CA TRP A 985 -5.00 17.97 35.24
C TRP A 985 -4.27 16.92 34.38
N ARG A 986 -5.02 16.05 33.71
CA ARG A 986 -4.43 15.00 32.85
C ARG A 986 -3.77 15.63 31.62
N GLY A 987 -2.55 15.20 31.30
CA GLY A 987 -1.75 15.75 30.21
C GLY A 987 -1.11 17.10 30.49
N HIS A 988 -1.33 17.70 31.71
CA HIS A 988 -0.75 18.98 32.07
C HIS A 988 0.33 18.80 33.14
N THR A 989 1.61 18.81 32.74
CA THR A 989 2.78 18.48 33.57
C THR A 989 2.77 19.14 34.97
N MET A 990 2.44 20.42 35.05
CA MET A 990 2.42 21.15 36.33
C MET A 990 1.26 20.73 37.24
N LYS A 991 0.12 20.40 36.64
CA LYS A 991 -1.05 19.93 37.41
C LYS A 991 -0.88 18.47 37.81
N GLU A 992 -0.29 17.64 36.98
CA GLU A 992 0.06 16.26 37.32
C GLU A 992 1.05 16.18 38.47
N LYS A 993 2.07 17.08 38.50
CA LYS A 993 3.00 17.17 39.66
C LYS A 993 2.28 17.46 40.98
N LYS A 994 1.12 18.17 40.94
CA LYS A 994 0.32 18.36 42.16
C LYS A 994 -0.35 17.07 42.64
N VAL A 995 -0.93 16.32 41.69
CA VAL A 995 -1.56 15.02 41.98
C VAL A 995 -0.48 14.03 42.43
N ARG A 996 0.67 14.01 41.79
CA ARG A 996 1.82 13.19 42.21
C ARG A 996 2.25 13.48 43.64
N ARG A 997 2.45 14.74 44.01
CA ARG A 997 2.80 15.14 45.37
C ARG A 997 1.73 14.76 46.39
N CYS A 998 0.47 14.76 45.97
CA CYS A 998 -0.63 14.30 46.82
C CYS A 998 -0.50 12.79 47.08
N LEU A 999 -0.15 12.00 46.06
CA LEU A 999 0.12 10.56 46.21
C LEU A 999 1.37 10.30 47.07
N GLU A 1000 2.46 11.03 46.84
CA GLU A 1000 3.71 10.96 47.60
C GLU A 1000 3.53 11.29 49.12
N ALA A 1001 2.50 12.05 49.47
CA ALA A 1001 2.15 12.34 50.85
C ALA A 1001 1.49 11.14 51.56
N GLU A 1002 0.80 10.28 50.85
CA GLU A 1002 0.10 9.10 51.39
C GLU A 1002 0.89 7.81 51.22
N ILE A 1003 1.81 7.78 50.23
CA ILE A 1003 2.53 6.57 49.79
C ILE A 1003 4.02 6.86 49.71
N SER A 1004 4.81 6.04 50.40
CA SER A 1004 6.28 6.24 50.51
C SER A 1004 7.06 5.58 49.34
N ASP A 1005 6.43 4.70 48.58
CA ASP A 1005 7.08 3.95 47.51
C ASP A 1005 6.87 4.65 46.16
N PRO A 1006 7.94 5.11 45.48
CA PRO A 1006 7.86 5.85 44.24
C PRO A 1006 7.23 5.07 43.08
N ASP A 1007 7.49 3.76 42.99
CA ASP A 1007 6.97 2.91 41.90
C ASP A 1007 5.44 2.72 42.05
N THR A 1008 4.97 2.61 43.29
CA THR A 1008 3.53 2.58 43.59
C THR A 1008 2.86 3.92 43.24
N VAL A 1009 3.52 5.05 43.55
CA VAL A 1009 3.01 6.39 43.21
C VAL A 1009 2.88 6.53 41.69
N ASP A 1010 3.86 6.09 40.90
CA ASP A 1010 3.82 6.16 39.46
C ASP A 1010 2.69 5.29 38.88
N THR A 1011 2.57 4.06 39.37
CA THR A 1011 1.48 3.15 38.97
C THR A 1011 0.10 3.75 39.24
N LEU A 1012 -0.11 4.28 40.46
CA LEU A 1012 -1.39 4.90 40.81
C LEU A 1012 -1.68 6.17 40.03
N LEU A 1013 -0.66 6.96 39.71
CA LEU A 1013 -0.83 8.14 38.87
C LEU A 1013 -1.32 7.76 37.49
N GLN A 1014 -0.81 6.68 36.88
CA GLN A 1014 -1.28 6.16 35.62
C GLN A 1014 -2.72 5.61 35.71
N ILE A 1015 -3.03 4.84 36.72
CA ILE A 1015 -4.39 4.36 36.99
C ILE A 1015 -5.37 5.53 37.07
N LEU A 1016 -5.08 6.55 37.84
CA LEU A 1016 -5.91 7.74 38.01
C LEU A 1016 -6.09 8.53 36.70
N LYS A 1017 -5.08 8.51 35.83
CA LYS A 1017 -5.20 9.11 34.50
C LYS A 1017 -6.19 8.37 33.62
N ASN A 1018 -6.31 7.06 33.76
CA ASN A 1018 -7.17 6.21 32.92
C ASN A 1018 -8.62 6.14 33.44
N HIS A 1019 -8.89 6.60 34.65
CA HIS A 1019 -10.23 6.69 35.23
C HIS A 1019 -10.83 8.09 35.07
N GLY A 1020 -11.90 8.23 34.30
CA GLY A 1020 -12.58 9.50 34.02
C GLY A 1020 -13.17 10.23 35.23
N GLU A 1021 -13.24 9.56 36.35
CA GLU A 1021 -13.85 10.09 37.60
C GLU A 1021 -12.94 10.98 38.43
N TYR A 1022 -11.63 11.04 38.12
CA TYR A 1022 -10.65 11.87 38.84
C TYR A 1022 -10.27 13.16 38.13
#